data_fdbf7372d79a387d063f2fe609ef8a20
#
_entry.id   fdbf7372d79a387d063f2fe609ef8a20
#
_cell.length_a   1.000
_cell.length_b   1.000
_cell.length_c   1.000
_cell.angle_alpha   90.00
_cell.angle_beta   90.00
_cell.angle_gamma   90.00
#
_symmetry.space_group_name_H-M   'P 1'
#
loop_
_entity.id
_entity.type
_entity.pdbx_description
1 polymer ?
#
loop_
_entity_poly.entity_id
_entity_poly.type
_entity_poly.pdbx_seq_one_letter_code
_entity_poly.pdbx_strand_id
1 'polypeptide(L)'
;MSIFNKVTKTFQWGQHKVTMETGEIARQAGGAVLVDMDGTVVLATVVAKLDAKPGQDFFPLTVDYLEKTYAAGRIPGSFFKREGRPSEFETLTSRLIDRPIRPLFPEGFFNEVQVVIHVLSLNPEIEGDIPALIASSAALAISGIPFNGPIGAARVAYIDGQYVLNPGKTQLINSTMDLVVAGTEAAVLMVESEAKQLSEEIMLAAIVFGHEQGNIAINAIHELVRDAGKPVWDWKAPAKDEVLIAKVGELAGAKLQAAYQIRAKQARTQACRVVTSEVMAALKADAVAFDHVAVEGMLFDIEAKIVRSQILAGEPRIDGRDTRTVRAIEIRNSVLPRTHGSALFTRGETQALVVTTLGTERDAQRIDALSGDYEDRFMLHYNMPPFATGETGRVGSPKRREIGHGRLAKRALIAVLPSKEEFPYTMRVVSEITESNGSSSMASVCGGCLSLMDAGVPMKAHVAGIAMGLIKDDNRFAVLTDILGDEDHLGDMDFKVAGTTAGITALQMDIKIQGITKEIMQVALAQAKEARMHILGKMQEAMGEAKAEVSDFAPRLYVMKINPDKIRDVIGKGGAVIRALTEETGTQINIEEDGTITIASNDSAKADEAKRRIAEITAEVEIGKVYEGPVTKILDFGALINLLPGKDGLLHISQIAHERVERVSDYLKEGQIVKVKVMETDEKGRVKLSMKALLDRPAQNQEHN
;
A
#
# COMPACT_ATOMS: atom_id res chain seq x y z
N MET A 1 32.24 -35.34 18.95
CA MET A 1 31.37 -34.37 19.65
C MET A 1 31.19 -33.16 18.77
N SER A 2 29.98 -32.60 18.66
CA SER A 2 29.76 -31.37 17.92
C SER A 2 30.51 -30.19 18.58
N ILE A 3 31.05 -29.28 17.78
CA ILE A 3 31.63 -28.02 18.28
C ILE A 3 30.53 -27.00 18.60
N PHE A 4 29.27 -27.34 18.33
CA PHE A 4 28.11 -26.46 18.49
C PHE A 4 27.31 -26.89 19.72
N ASN A 5 26.79 -25.90 20.41
CA ASN A 5 25.83 -26.08 21.50
C ASN A 5 24.41 -25.72 20.97
N LYS A 6 23.93 -26.55 20.03
CA LYS A 6 22.65 -26.32 19.38
C LYS A 6 21.48 -26.62 20.33
N VAL A 7 20.58 -25.65 20.45
CA VAL A 7 19.30 -25.79 21.16
C VAL A 7 18.18 -25.60 20.17
N THR A 8 17.21 -26.52 20.21
CA THR A 8 16.07 -26.52 19.25
C THR A 8 14.77 -26.59 20.06
N LYS A 9 13.79 -25.74 19.70
CA LYS A 9 12.43 -25.80 20.20
C LYS A 9 11.46 -25.90 19.02
N THR A 10 10.48 -26.79 19.13
CA THR A 10 9.46 -27.01 18.11
C THR A 10 8.09 -26.95 18.74
N PHE A 11 7.17 -26.23 18.10
CA PHE A 11 5.79 -26.10 18.57
C PHE A 11 4.82 -26.02 17.39
N GLN A 12 3.56 -26.34 17.65
CA GLN A 12 2.47 -26.19 16.69
C GLN A 12 1.82 -24.82 16.90
N TRP A 13 1.62 -24.07 15.80
CA TRP A 13 1.04 -22.74 15.82
C TRP A 13 -0.04 -22.60 14.74
N GLY A 14 -1.29 -22.84 15.14
CA GLY A 14 -2.37 -23.03 14.18
C GLY A 14 -2.10 -24.24 13.30
N GLN A 15 -2.09 -24.05 11.99
CA GLN A 15 -1.79 -25.12 11.02
C GLN A 15 -0.30 -25.35 10.79
N HIS A 16 0.58 -24.50 11.34
CA HIS A 16 2.00 -24.51 11.03
C HIS A 16 2.82 -25.19 12.12
N LYS A 17 3.84 -25.92 11.68
CA LYS A 17 4.92 -26.39 12.54
C LYS A 17 6.02 -25.34 12.55
N VAL A 18 6.37 -24.83 13.72
CA VAL A 18 7.43 -23.82 13.88
C VAL A 18 8.59 -24.42 14.67
N THR A 19 9.80 -24.23 14.16
CA THR A 19 11.04 -24.65 14.83
C THR A 19 11.95 -23.46 15.04
N MET A 20 12.42 -23.25 16.26
CA MET A 20 13.40 -22.25 16.63
C MET A 20 14.72 -22.92 16.99
N GLU A 21 15.84 -22.42 16.45
CA GLU A 21 17.17 -22.97 16.69
C GLU A 21 18.17 -21.86 17.04
N THR A 22 19.08 -22.15 17.97
CA THR A 22 20.19 -21.27 18.33
C THR A 22 21.46 -22.07 18.65
N GLY A 23 22.61 -21.41 18.73
CA GLY A 23 23.88 -21.99 19.16
C GLY A 23 24.74 -22.60 18.06
N GLU A 24 24.29 -22.61 16.79
CA GLU A 24 25.04 -23.13 15.65
C GLU A 24 25.46 -22.02 14.67
N ILE A 25 24.54 -21.16 14.29
CA ILE A 25 24.73 -20.10 13.29
C ILE A 25 24.95 -18.75 13.98
N ALA A 26 25.80 -17.88 13.40
CA ALA A 26 26.06 -16.50 13.85
C ALA A 26 26.47 -16.37 15.34
N ARG A 27 27.31 -17.25 15.83
CA ARG A 27 27.74 -17.36 17.25
C ARG A 27 28.46 -16.13 17.81
N GLN A 28 28.91 -15.19 16.98
CA GLN A 28 29.50 -13.94 17.44
C GLN A 28 28.47 -12.86 17.79
N ALA A 29 27.21 -13.02 17.37
CA ALA A 29 26.15 -12.10 17.73
C ALA A 29 25.80 -12.23 19.24
N GLY A 30 25.27 -11.18 19.82
CA GLY A 30 24.72 -11.17 21.16
C GLY A 30 23.60 -12.22 21.31
N GLY A 31 22.65 -12.22 20.38
CA GLY A 31 21.64 -13.25 20.18
C GLY A 31 21.52 -13.62 18.71
N ALA A 32 21.29 -14.89 18.40
CA ALA A 32 21.04 -15.36 17.03
C ALA A 32 20.05 -16.51 17.08
N VAL A 33 18.92 -16.39 16.35
CA VAL A 33 17.89 -17.42 16.29
C VAL A 33 17.47 -17.63 14.85
N LEU A 34 17.43 -18.90 14.45
CA LEU A 34 16.86 -19.35 13.21
C LEU A 34 15.43 -19.82 13.48
N VAL A 35 14.47 -19.31 12.73
CA VAL A 35 13.07 -19.76 12.80
C VAL A 35 12.68 -20.37 11.45
N ASP A 36 12.20 -21.60 11.49
CA ASP A 36 11.60 -22.30 10.36
C ASP A 36 10.10 -22.43 10.61
N MET A 37 9.31 -21.89 9.69
CA MET A 37 7.85 -22.03 9.67
C MET A 37 7.46 -22.68 8.33
N ASP A 38 7.30 -23.99 8.35
CA ASP A 38 6.93 -24.82 7.19
C ASP A 38 7.78 -24.51 5.92
N GLY A 39 9.09 -24.34 6.10
CA GLY A 39 10.06 -24.11 5.02
C GLY A 39 10.36 -22.63 4.69
N THR A 40 9.67 -21.67 5.30
CA THR A 40 10.15 -20.29 5.34
C THR A 40 11.09 -20.15 6.52
N VAL A 41 12.39 -19.94 6.21
CA VAL A 41 13.47 -19.92 7.21
C VAL A 41 14.04 -18.53 7.31
N VAL A 42 14.05 -17.98 8.52
CA VAL A 42 14.51 -16.63 8.82
C VAL A 42 15.58 -16.70 9.93
N LEU A 43 16.70 -16.02 9.72
CA LEU A 43 17.74 -15.82 10.73
C LEU A 43 17.66 -14.38 11.26
N ALA A 44 17.41 -14.21 12.56
CA ALA A 44 17.55 -12.93 13.24
C ALA A 44 18.80 -12.93 14.12
N THR A 45 19.57 -11.84 14.02
CA THR A 45 20.75 -11.59 14.85
C THR A 45 20.62 -10.27 15.58
N VAL A 46 21.09 -10.22 16.82
CA VAL A 46 21.07 -9.02 17.66
C VAL A 46 22.48 -8.77 18.20
N VAL A 47 22.93 -7.53 18.02
CA VAL A 47 24.18 -7.02 18.59
C VAL A 47 23.91 -5.68 19.26
N ALA A 48 24.47 -5.47 20.44
CA ALA A 48 24.41 -4.18 21.12
C ALA A 48 25.80 -3.75 21.59
N LYS A 49 26.02 -2.44 21.65
CA LYS A 49 27.22 -1.87 22.31
C LYS A 49 27.03 -1.89 23.81
N LEU A 50 28.13 -2.16 24.54
CA LEU A 50 28.11 -2.19 26.01
C LEU A 50 27.90 -0.81 26.63
N ASP A 51 28.36 0.25 25.94
CA ASP A 51 28.29 1.63 26.39
C ASP A 51 27.51 2.51 25.39
N ALA A 52 26.76 3.46 25.94
CA ALA A 52 26.14 4.52 25.14
C ALA A 52 27.21 5.54 24.69
N LYS A 53 26.99 6.18 23.56
CA LYS A 53 27.86 7.29 23.13
C LYS A 53 27.68 8.48 24.07
N PRO A 54 28.75 9.22 24.42
CA PRO A 54 28.62 10.46 25.18
C PRO A 54 27.65 11.45 24.50
N GLY A 55 26.74 12.02 25.29
CA GLY A 55 25.73 12.97 24.79
C GLY A 55 24.58 12.33 23.98
N GLN A 56 24.42 11.02 24.06
CA GLN A 56 23.31 10.31 23.41
C GLN A 56 22.01 10.56 24.20
N ASP A 57 20.99 11.12 23.55
CA ASP A 57 19.72 11.53 24.11
C ASP A 57 18.52 10.71 23.62
N PHE A 58 18.76 9.74 22.74
CA PHE A 58 17.75 8.84 22.22
C PHE A 58 18.27 7.40 22.13
N PHE A 59 17.36 6.45 22.07
CA PHE A 59 17.67 5.03 21.89
C PHE A 59 17.95 4.71 20.41
N PRO A 60 19.22 4.41 20.04
CA PRO A 60 19.60 4.13 18.66
C PRO A 60 19.39 2.65 18.30
N LEU A 61 18.14 2.27 18.11
CA LEU A 61 17.76 0.95 17.60
C LEU A 61 17.68 0.98 16.07
N THR A 62 18.39 0.06 15.43
CA THR A 62 18.31 -0.20 14.00
C THR A 62 17.77 -1.61 13.75
N VAL A 63 16.74 -1.73 12.93
CA VAL A 63 16.18 -3.01 12.49
C VAL A 63 16.25 -3.06 10.97
N ASP A 64 16.89 -4.10 10.45
CA ASP A 64 17.03 -4.35 9.01
C ASP A 64 16.53 -5.75 8.67
N TYR A 65 15.43 -5.82 7.94
CA TYR A 65 14.89 -7.04 7.36
C TYR A 65 15.29 -7.10 5.88
N LEU A 66 15.92 -8.19 5.48
CA LEU A 66 16.54 -8.37 4.17
C LEU A 66 16.13 -9.70 3.55
N GLU A 67 15.55 -9.63 2.36
CA GLU A 67 15.22 -10.78 1.55
C GLU A 67 16.39 -11.16 0.63
N LYS A 68 16.69 -12.44 0.59
CA LYS A 68 17.72 -12.98 -0.29
C LYS A 68 17.06 -13.74 -1.44
N THR A 69 17.34 -13.34 -2.67
CA THR A 69 16.73 -13.94 -3.87
C THR A 69 17.00 -15.44 -3.97
N TYR A 70 18.13 -15.92 -3.44
CA TYR A 70 18.41 -17.35 -3.37
C TYR A 70 17.42 -18.12 -2.47
N ALA A 71 16.76 -17.46 -1.53
CA ALA A 71 15.73 -18.08 -0.68
C ALA A 71 14.55 -18.62 -1.51
N ALA A 72 14.25 -17.98 -2.63
CA ALA A 72 13.28 -18.43 -3.62
C ALA A 72 13.92 -19.18 -4.82
N GLY A 73 15.18 -19.60 -4.72
CA GLY A 73 15.90 -20.28 -5.80
C GLY A 73 16.19 -19.42 -7.02
N ARG A 74 16.23 -18.08 -6.86
CA ARG A 74 16.37 -17.11 -7.96
C ARG A 74 17.70 -16.37 -7.90
N ILE A 75 18.13 -15.85 -9.06
CA ILE A 75 19.24 -14.90 -9.20
C ILE A 75 18.62 -13.50 -9.38
N PRO A 76 19.15 -12.45 -8.69
CA PRO A 76 18.62 -11.09 -8.84
C PRO A 76 18.53 -10.64 -10.29
N GLY A 77 17.38 -10.03 -10.66
CA GLY A 77 17.10 -9.57 -12.04
C GLY A 77 17.95 -8.37 -12.46
N SER A 78 18.52 -7.61 -11.51
CA SER A 78 19.32 -6.41 -11.77
C SER A 78 20.58 -6.69 -12.58
N PHE A 79 21.15 -5.65 -13.22
CA PHE A 79 22.38 -5.76 -14.00
C PHE A 79 23.54 -6.34 -13.19
N PHE A 80 23.69 -5.96 -11.93
CA PHE A 80 24.78 -6.43 -11.06
C PHE A 80 24.57 -7.84 -10.51
N LYS A 81 23.39 -8.48 -10.76
CA LYS A 81 23.06 -9.80 -10.24
C LYS A 81 23.28 -9.93 -8.72
N ARG A 82 23.00 -8.86 -7.99
CA ARG A 82 23.13 -8.75 -6.55
C ARG A 82 21.99 -7.91 -5.99
N GLU A 83 21.54 -8.23 -4.79
CA GLU A 83 20.57 -7.43 -4.05
C GLU A 83 21.14 -6.02 -3.82
N GLY A 84 20.30 -5.01 -4.01
CA GLY A 84 20.65 -3.60 -3.90
C GLY A 84 20.05 -2.93 -2.68
N ARG A 85 19.30 -1.83 -2.91
CA ARG A 85 18.58 -1.13 -1.85
C ARG A 85 17.40 -1.97 -1.40
N PRO A 86 17.04 -1.93 -0.09
CA PRO A 86 15.84 -2.59 0.39
C PRO A 86 14.59 -2.17 -0.40
N SER A 87 13.75 -3.13 -0.71
CA SER A 87 12.43 -2.91 -1.31
C SER A 87 11.51 -2.16 -0.35
N GLU A 88 10.34 -1.73 -0.85
CA GLU A 88 9.29 -1.18 0.01
C GLU A 88 8.84 -2.20 1.06
N PHE A 89 8.65 -3.46 0.67
CA PHE A 89 8.26 -4.54 1.58
C PHE A 89 9.29 -4.77 2.68
N GLU A 90 10.58 -4.86 2.34
CA GLU A 90 11.67 -4.98 3.34
C GLU A 90 11.71 -3.79 4.29
N THR A 91 11.51 -2.58 3.78
CA THR A 91 11.46 -1.36 4.59
C THR A 91 10.26 -1.37 5.55
N LEU A 92 9.09 -1.80 5.08
CA LEU A 92 7.87 -1.88 5.89
C LEU A 92 7.96 -2.99 6.94
N THR A 93 8.50 -4.14 6.59
CA THR A 93 8.73 -5.25 7.53
C THR A 93 9.75 -4.87 8.60
N SER A 94 10.83 -4.15 8.25
CA SER A 94 11.75 -3.59 9.23
C SER A 94 11.04 -2.70 10.25
N ARG A 95 10.10 -1.86 9.80
CA ARG A 95 9.27 -1.01 10.67
C ARG A 95 8.26 -1.82 11.50
N LEU A 96 7.68 -2.84 10.90
CA LEU A 96 6.73 -3.75 11.58
C LEU A 96 7.39 -4.43 12.79
N ILE A 97 8.69 -4.75 12.69
CA ILE A 97 9.48 -5.35 13.77
C ILE A 97 9.96 -4.30 14.78
N ASP A 98 10.46 -3.15 14.32
CA ASP A 98 10.97 -2.08 15.19
C ASP A 98 9.91 -1.59 16.20
N ARG A 99 8.69 -1.36 15.72
CA ARG A 99 7.62 -0.71 16.49
C ARG A 99 7.25 -1.43 17.78
N PRO A 100 6.99 -2.76 17.81
CA PRO A 100 6.62 -3.45 19.05
C PRO A 100 7.81 -3.74 19.97
N ILE A 101 9.05 -3.79 19.48
CA ILE A 101 10.22 -4.08 20.33
C ILE A 101 10.81 -2.84 20.98
N ARG A 102 10.74 -1.69 20.32
CA ARG A 102 11.33 -0.42 20.78
C ARG A 102 10.86 0.01 22.17
N PRO A 103 9.55 0.02 22.50
CA PRO A 103 9.07 0.45 23.82
C PRO A 103 9.42 -0.50 24.95
N LEU A 104 9.96 -1.68 24.66
CA LEU A 104 10.32 -2.68 25.65
C LEU A 104 11.74 -2.56 26.18
N PHE A 105 12.54 -1.65 25.66
CA PHE A 105 13.82 -1.32 26.27
C PHE A 105 13.62 -0.37 27.44
N PRO A 106 14.40 -0.53 28.55
CA PRO A 106 14.22 0.29 29.74
C PRO A 106 14.48 1.78 29.47
N GLU A 107 13.81 2.65 30.21
CA GLU A 107 14.08 4.09 30.18
C GLU A 107 15.56 4.38 30.49
N GLY A 108 16.19 5.27 29.70
CA GLY A 108 17.60 5.60 29.82
C GLY A 108 18.57 4.58 29.18
N PHE A 109 18.07 3.54 28.54
CA PHE A 109 18.91 2.61 27.78
C PHE A 109 19.21 3.20 26.40
N PHE A 110 20.36 3.88 26.27
CA PHE A 110 20.79 4.55 25.03
C PHE A 110 21.94 3.84 24.32
N ASN A 111 22.21 2.60 24.66
CA ASN A 111 23.20 1.78 23.96
C ASN A 111 22.72 1.45 22.56
N GLU A 112 23.59 1.54 21.58
CA GLU A 112 23.27 1.21 20.19
C GLU A 112 22.93 -0.27 20.05
N VAL A 113 21.75 -0.59 19.52
CA VAL A 113 21.28 -1.95 19.25
C VAL A 113 20.98 -2.10 17.76
N GLN A 114 21.47 -3.19 17.17
CA GLN A 114 21.18 -3.54 15.79
C GLN A 114 20.56 -4.96 15.74
N VAL A 115 19.41 -5.05 15.09
CA VAL A 115 18.74 -6.31 14.77
C VAL A 115 18.78 -6.47 13.25
N VAL A 116 19.43 -7.55 12.79
CA VAL A 116 19.52 -7.86 11.35
C VAL A 116 18.85 -9.19 11.09
N ILE A 117 17.91 -9.18 10.16
CA ILE A 117 17.09 -10.33 9.80
C ILE A 117 17.32 -10.69 8.34
N HIS A 118 17.57 -11.97 8.07
CA HIS A 118 17.71 -12.49 6.71
C HIS A 118 16.68 -13.59 6.45
N VAL A 119 15.95 -13.50 5.35
CA VAL A 119 15.16 -14.61 4.81
C VAL A 119 16.10 -15.51 4.03
N LEU A 120 16.29 -16.74 4.50
CA LEU A 120 17.26 -17.71 3.96
C LEU A 120 16.61 -18.80 3.11
N SER A 121 15.34 -19.08 3.33
CA SER A 121 14.50 -19.99 2.53
C SER A 121 13.08 -19.46 2.53
N LEU A 122 12.36 -19.61 1.43
CA LEU A 122 10.99 -19.14 1.29
C LEU A 122 10.07 -20.26 0.78
N ASN A 123 9.06 -20.57 1.57
CA ASN A 123 7.85 -21.23 1.12
C ASN A 123 6.94 -20.16 0.48
N PRO A 124 6.52 -20.27 -0.78
CA PRO A 124 5.68 -19.27 -1.44
C PRO A 124 4.37 -18.93 -0.73
N GLU A 125 3.85 -19.85 0.08
CA GLU A 125 2.63 -19.66 0.88
C GLU A 125 2.85 -18.88 2.16
N ILE A 126 4.09 -18.76 2.67
CA ILE A 126 4.38 -18.18 3.99
C ILE A 126 5.37 -17.03 3.85
N GLU A 127 4.91 -15.82 4.06
CA GLU A 127 5.78 -14.64 4.04
C GLU A 127 6.74 -14.63 5.25
N GLY A 128 7.87 -13.97 5.08
CA GLY A 128 8.94 -13.97 6.08
C GLY A 128 8.70 -13.04 7.29
N ASP A 129 7.68 -12.18 7.27
CA ASP A 129 7.48 -11.14 8.27
C ASP A 129 7.08 -11.67 9.66
N ILE A 130 6.13 -12.61 9.74
CA ILE A 130 5.73 -13.23 11.03
C ILE A 130 6.87 -14.07 11.62
N PRO A 131 7.52 -14.98 10.86
CA PRO A 131 8.73 -15.65 11.35
C PRO A 131 9.83 -14.67 11.78
N ALA A 132 10.00 -13.54 11.08
CA ALA A 132 11.00 -12.52 11.41
C ALA A 132 10.70 -11.79 12.73
N LEU A 133 9.42 -11.47 13.00
CA LEU A 133 8.98 -10.93 14.29
C LEU A 133 9.34 -11.87 15.44
N ILE A 134 9.01 -13.16 15.32
CA ILE A 134 9.29 -14.18 16.34
C ILE A 134 10.80 -14.40 16.50
N ALA A 135 11.54 -14.49 15.40
CA ALA A 135 12.99 -14.65 15.41
C ALA A 135 13.70 -13.48 16.10
N SER A 136 13.26 -12.24 15.81
CA SER A 136 13.81 -11.03 16.43
C SER A 136 13.53 -10.97 17.92
N SER A 137 12.30 -11.30 18.33
CA SER A 137 11.90 -11.40 19.74
C SER A 137 12.73 -12.45 20.49
N ALA A 138 12.89 -13.65 19.93
CA ALA A 138 13.68 -14.72 20.51
C ALA A 138 15.17 -14.35 20.59
N ALA A 139 15.74 -13.73 19.55
CA ALA A 139 17.14 -13.32 19.53
C ALA A 139 17.43 -12.24 20.59
N LEU A 140 16.53 -11.27 20.78
CA LEU A 140 16.61 -10.29 21.87
C LEU A 140 16.52 -10.97 23.24
N ALA A 141 15.54 -11.85 23.42
CA ALA A 141 15.29 -12.51 24.71
C ALA A 141 16.45 -13.38 25.17
N ILE A 142 17.17 -14.08 24.27
CA ILE A 142 18.34 -14.91 24.63
C ILE A 142 19.64 -14.11 24.73
N SER A 143 19.69 -12.84 24.29
CA SER A 143 20.92 -12.06 24.17
C SER A 143 21.51 -11.59 25.51
N GLY A 144 20.68 -11.50 26.54
CA GLY A 144 21.04 -10.89 27.82
C GLY A 144 20.97 -9.36 27.84
N ILE A 145 20.69 -8.70 26.72
CA ILE A 145 20.46 -7.25 26.63
C ILE A 145 19.23 -6.89 27.47
N PRO A 146 19.21 -5.76 28.20
CA PRO A 146 18.02 -5.30 28.92
C PRO A 146 16.82 -5.13 27.97
N PHE A 147 15.87 -6.04 28.07
CA PHE A 147 14.70 -6.12 27.21
C PHE A 147 13.51 -6.71 27.96
N ASN A 148 12.41 -5.96 28.05
CA ASN A 148 11.20 -6.31 28.81
C ASN A 148 10.20 -7.16 27.98
N GLY A 149 10.71 -7.89 26.98
CA GLY A 149 9.97 -8.89 26.23
C GLY A 149 10.08 -10.29 26.88
N PRO A 150 9.76 -11.35 26.11
CA PRO A 150 9.55 -11.37 24.66
C PRO A 150 8.20 -10.83 24.19
N ILE A 151 8.09 -10.64 22.87
CA ILE A 151 6.82 -10.41 22.19
C ILE A 151 6.41 -11.65 21.38
N GLY A 152 5.11 -11.85 21.28
CA GLY A 152 4.49 -12.68 20.25
C GLY A 152 3.91 -11.79 19.15
N ALA A 153 3.70 -12.38 17.99
CA ALA A 153 3.00 -11.73 16.88
C ALA A 153 2.19 -12.77 16.12
N ALA A 154 1.13 -12.34 15.47
CA ALA A 154 0.32 -13.22 14.63
C ALA A 154 -0.28 -12.44 13.47
N ARG A 155 -0.45 -13.10 12.32
CA ARG A 155 -1.30 -12.62 11.23
C ARG A 155 -2.67 -13.23 11.38
N VAL A 156 -3.72 -12.42 11.21
CA VAL A 156 -5.10 -12.84 11.30
C VAL A 156 -5.83 -12.50 10.02
N ALA A 157 -6.41 -13.50 9.37
CA ALA A 157 -7.37 -13.31 8.28
C ALA A 157 -8.81 -13.44 8.80
N TYR A 158 -9.77 -12.93 8.02
CA TYR A 158 -11.20 -13.14 8.27
C TYR A 158 -11.87 -13.69 7.00
N ILE A 159 -12.18 -14.98 7.04
CA ILE A 159 -12.65 -15.76 5.90
C ILE A 159 -13.95 -16.46 6.32
N ASP A 160 -15.03 -16.27 5.57
CA ASP A 160 -16.35 -16.89 5.82
C ASP A 160 -16.83 -16.74 7.28
N GLY A 161 -16.59 -15.56 7.86
CA GLY A 161 -17.02 -15.26 9.23
C GLY A 161 -16.13 -15.84 10.32
N GLN A 162 -14.96 -16.40 10.00
CA GLN A 162 -14.02 -17.00 10.95
C GLN A 162 -12.65 -16.35 10.93
N TYR A 163 -12.02 -16.25 12.08
CA TYR A 163 -10.63 -15.82 12.22
C TYR A 163 -9.69 -16.98 11.91
N VAL A 164 -8.72 -16.75 11.02
CA VAL A 164 -7.72 -17.73 10.61
C VAL A 164 -6.35 -17.22 11.04
N LEU A 165 -5.66 -18.04 11.84
CA LEU A 165 -4.31 -17.74 12.34
C LEU A 165 -3.27 -18.05 11.27
N ASN A 166 -2.38 -17.08 11.01
CA ASN A 166 -1.25 -17.19 10.09
C ASN A 166 -1.65 -17.84 8.75
N PRO A 167 -2.61 -17.25 8.03
CA PRO A 167 -3.09 -17.82 6.78
C PRO A 167 -1.97 -17.89 5.75
N GLY A 168 -2.01 -18.90 4.89
CA GLY A 168 -1.19 -18.93 3.68
C GLY A 168 -1.61 -17.85 2.68
N LYS A 169 -0.71 -17.51 1.76
CA LYS A 169 -0.94 -16.48 0.74
C LYS A 169 -2.20 -16.74 -0.09
N THR A 170 -2.42 -18.00 -0.48
CA THR A 170 -3.63 -18.42 -1.20
C THR A 170 -4.91 -18.20 -0.39
N GLN A 171 -4.87 -18.39 0.92
CA GLN A 171 -6.01 -18.14 1.81
C GLN A 171 -6.29 -16.64 1.94
N LEU A 172 -5.23 -15.79 2.00
CA LEU A 172 -5.38 -14.32 2.11
C LEU A 172 -6.12 -13.71 0.92
N ILE A 173 -6.04 -14.27 -0.27
CA ILE A 173 -6.78 -13.80 -1.46
C ILE A 173 -8.29 -13.75 -1.19
N ASN A 174 -8.81 -14.72 -0.45
CA ASN A 174 -10.24 -14.84 -0.11
C ASN A 174 -10.60 -14.13 1.20
N SER A 175 -9.64 -13.53 1.87
CA SER A 175 -9.87 -12.82 3.12
C SER A 175 -10.47 -11.43 2.91
N THR A 176 -11.30 -11.02 3.86
CA THR A 176 -11.79 -9.64 3.97
C THR A 176 -10.93 -8.79 4.92
N MET A 177 -9.90 -9.39 5.53
CA MET A 177 -8.98 -8.72 6.43
C MET A 177 -7.59 -9.34 6.32
N ASP A 178 -6.55 -8.49 6.36
CA ASP A 178 -5.17 -8.88 6.66
C ASP A 178 -4.71 -8.02 7.86
N LEU A 179 -4.55 -8.63 9.01
CA LEU A 179 -4.20 -7.97 10.26
C LEU A 179 -2.98 -8.62 10.89
N VAL A 180 -1.99 -7.81 11.24
CA VAL A 180 -0.85 -8.22 12.04
C VAL A 180 -0.97 -7.57 13.42
N VAL A 181 -0.86 -8.37 14.46
CA VAL A 181 -0.83 -7.91 15.85
C VAL A 181 0.43 -8.45 16.54
N ALA A 182 1.06 -7.60 17.34
CA ALA A 182 2.19 -7.98 18.17
C ALA A 182 2.05 -7.40 19.58
N GLY A 183 2.51 -8.14 20.58
CA GLY A 183 2.43 -7.71 21.97
C GLY A 183 3.24 -8.61 22.91
N THR A 184 3.30 -8.20 24.16
CA THR A 184 3.78 -9.04 25.26
C THR A 184 2.69 -10.02 25.67
N GLU A 185 2.97 -10.92 26.61
CA GLU A 185 1.96 -11.81 27.20
C GLU A 185 0.76 -11.03 27.76
N ALA A 186 1.04 -9.87 28.38
CA ALA A 186 0.04 -9.10 29.10
C ALA A 186 -0.79 -8.16 28.21
N ALA A 187 -0.22 -7.67 27.09
CA ALA A 187 -0.87 -6.57 26.36
C ALA A 187 -0.39 -6.41 24.92
N VAL A 188 -1.29 -5.87 24.09
CA VAL A 188 -1.02 -5.47 22.69
C VAL A 188 -0.11 -4.25 22.66
N LEU A 189 0.88 -4.28 21.76
CA LEU A 189 1.82 -3.17 21.52
C LEU A 189 1.70 -2.57 20.11
N MET A 190 1.37 -3.38 19.12
CA MET A 190 1.29 -2.95 17.73
C MET A 190 0.19 -3.69 17.00
N VAL A 191 -0.57 -2.95 16.19
CA VAL A 191 -1.51 -3.51 15.21
C VAL A 191 -1.30 -2.81 13.88
N GLU A 192 -1.39 -3.56 12.80
CA GLU A 192 -1.43 -3.04 11.45
C GLU A 192 -2.37 -3.88 10.58
N SER A 193 -3.32 -3.24 9.90
CA SER A 193 -4.30 -3.98 9.09
C SER A 193 -4.76 -3.25 7.85
N GLU A 194 -5.23 -4.06 6.89
CA GLU A 194 -6.17 -3.65 5.86
C GLU A 194 -7.44 -4.50 5.96
N ALA A 195 -8.59 -3.93 5.62
CA ALA A 195 -9.88 -4.60 5.72
C ALA A 195 -10.85 -4.13 4.63
N LYS A 196 -11.79 -4.98 4.28
CA LYS A 196 -12.85 -4.69 3.31
C LYS A 196 -14.12 -4.24 4.03
N GLN A 197 -14.05 -3.05 4.66
CA GLN A 197 -15.18 -2.41 5.36
C GLN A 197 -15.77 -3.26 6.51
N LEU A 198 -14.90 -3.78 7.38
CA LEU A 198 -15.33 -4.58 8.54
C LEU A 198 -15.73 -3.68 9.71
N SER A 199 -16.63 -4.18 10.56
CA SER A 199 -17.07 -3.46 11.76
C SER A 199 -15.98 -3.36 12.81
N GLU A 200 -16.12 -2.39 13.71
CA GLU A 200 -15.22 -2.18 14.84
C GLU A 200 -15.14 -3.42 15.75
N GLU A 201 -16.26 -4.12 15.92
CA GLU A 201 -16.37 -5.33 16.75
C GLU A 201 -15.56 -6.48 16.14
N ILE A 202 -15.64 -6.69 14.81
CA ILE A 202 -14.86 -7.73 14.10
C ILE A 202 -13.36 -7.41 14.20
N MET A 203 -12.99 -6.15 13.99
CA MET A 203 -11.59 -5.73 14.08
C MET A 203 -11.03 -5.90 15.50
N LEU A 204 -11.78 -5.50 16.52
CA LEU A 204 -11.39 -5.66 17.91
C LEU A 204 -11.22 -7.14 18.29
N ALA A 205 -12.17 -7.99 17.90
CA ALA A 205 -12.09 -9.43 18.17
C ALA A 205 -10.92 -10.09 17.43
N ALA A 206 -10.56 -9.63 16.23
CA ALA A 206 -9.38 -10.09 15.51
C ALA A 206 -8.07 -9.73 16.25
N ILE A 207 -7.98 -8.52 16.80
CA ILE A 207 -6.82 -8.08 17.60
C ILE A 207 -6.67 -8.99 18.84
N VAL A 208 -7.75 -9.21 19.56
CA VAL A 208 -7.75 -10.09 20.76
C VAL A 208 -7.35 -11.51 20.39
N PHE A 209 -7.99 -12.08 19.34
CA PHE A 209 -7.66 -13.41 18.85
C PHE A 209 -6.16 -13.55 18.49
N GLY A 210 -5.63 -12.62 17.70
CA GLY A 210 -4.24 -12.67 17.29
C GLY A 210 -3.26 -12.50 18.45
N HIS A 211 -3.57 -11.66 19.44
CA HIS A 211 -2.79 -11.48 20.64
C HIS A 211 -2.75 -12.76 21.49
N GLU A 212 -3.91 -13.40 21.72
CA GLU A 212 -4.01 -14.68 22.44
C GLU A 212 -3.21 -15.78 21.73
N GLN A 213 -3.29 -15.86 20.40
CA GLN A 213 -2.51 -16.83 19.62
C GLN A 213 -1.00 -16.52 19.61
N GLY A 214 -0.61 -15.27 19.73
CA GLY A 214 0.79 -14.84 19.87
C GLY A 214 1.46 -15.38 21.13
N ASN A 215 0.72 -15.63 22.20
CA ASN A 215 1.21 -16.18 23.44
C ASN A 215 1.79 -17.61 23.29
N ILE A 216 1.35 -18.36 22.28
CA ILE A 216 1.93 -19.68 21.97
C ILE A 216 3.41 -19.53 21.60
N ALA A 217 3.74 -18.54 20.77
CA ALA A 217 5.13 -18.26 20.40
C ALA A 217 5.93 -17.70 21.59
N ILE A 218 5.34 -16.83 22.42
CA ILE A 218 5.98 -16.33 23.65
C ILE A 218 6.39 -17.47 24.58
N ASN A 219 5.52 -18.45 24.82
CA ASN A 219 5.81 -19.61 25.64
C ASN A 219 7.01 -20.41 25.09
N ALA A 220 7.05 -20.63 23.78
CA ALA A 220 8.17 -21.31 23.14
C ALA A 220 9.48 -20.52 23.25
N ILE A 221 9.42 -19.18 23.18
CA ILE A 221 10.57 -18.30 23.39
C ILE A 221 11.05 -18.39 24.84
N HIS A 222 10.17 -18.39 25.83
CA HIS A 222 10.56 -18.60 27.25
C HIS A 222 11.28 -19.94 27.48
N GLU A 223 10.83 -20.99 26.82
CA GLU A 223 11.53 -22.27 26.85
C GLU A 223 12.93 -22.20 26.24
N LEU A 224 13.09 -21.47 25.11
CA LEU A 224 14.37 -21.25 24.46
C LEU A 224 15.32 -20.44 25.36
N VAL A 225 14.80 -19.37 25.99
CA VAL A 225 15.55 -18.55 26.97
C VAL A 225 16.04 -19.36 28.15
N ARG A 226 15.19 -20.23 28.71
CA ARG A 226 15.58 -21.11 29.81
C ARG A 226 16.77 -22.01 29.46
N ASP A 227 16.80 -22.55 28.23
CA ASP A 227 17.77 -23.53 27.79
C ASP A 227 19.03 -22.92 27.15
N ALA A 228 18.94 -21.70 26.58
CA ALA A 228 19.99 -21.08 25.82
C ALA A 228 20.22 -19.58 26.11
N GLY A 229 19.49 -19.00 27.04
CA GLY A 229 19.61 -17.58 27.39
C GLY A 229 20.98 -17.25 27.98
N LYS A 230 21.54 -16.13 27.59
CA LYS A 230 22.77 -15.58 28.17
C LYS A 230 22.47 -14.84 29.47
N PRO A 231 23.45 -14.68 30.36
CA PRO A 231 23.29 -13.85 31.56
C PRO A 231 22.84 -12.44 31.20
N VAL A 232 21.88 -11.91 31.95
CA VAL A 232 21.40 -10.53 31.79
C VAL A 232 22.55 -9.57 32.12
N TRP A 233 22.68 -8.50 31.32
CA TRP A 233 23.69 -7.47 31.57
C TRP A 233 23.47 -6.79 32.92
N ASP A 234 24.56 -6.50 33.62
CA ASP A 234 24.53 -5.64 34.83
C ASP A 234 24.43 -4.14 34.39
N TRP A 235 23.34 -3.84 33.69
CA TRP A 235 23.02 -2.47 33.29
C TRP A 235 22.10 -1.85 34.34
N LYS A 236 22.41 -0.60 34.69
CA LYS A 236 21.59 0.21 35.59
C LYS A 236 21.23 1.51 34.91
N ALA A 237 20.00 1.94 35.10
CA ALA A 237 19.58 3.26 34.63
C ALA A 237 20.50 4.35 35.22
N PRO A 238 20.88 5.37 34.41
CA PRO A 238 21.63 6.50 34.94
C PRO A 238 20.94 7.10 36.17
N ALA A 239 21.72 7.40 37.21
CA ALA A 239 21.16 8.04 38.39
C ALA A 239 20.57 9.41 38.04
N LYS A 240 19.34 9.68 38.46
CA LYS A 240 18.70 10.98 38.28
C LYS A 240 19.31 11.98 39.26
N ASP A 241 19.66 13.16 38.79
CA ASP A 241 20.12 14.28 39.63
C ASP A 241 18.88 14.98 40.23
N GLU A 242 18.42 14.46 41.36
CA GLU A 242 17.22 14.96 42.05
C GLU A 242 17.33 16.46 42.43
N VAL A 243 18.55 16.94 42.71
CA VAL A 243 18.79 18.36 43.04
C VAL A 243 18.59 19.24 41.80
N LEU A 244 19.15 18.83 40.69
CA LEU A 244 18.98 19.53 39.42
C LEU A 244 17.52 19.49 38.95
N ILE A 245 16.84 18.33 39.06
CA ILE A 245 15.44 18.16 38.71
C ILE A 245 14.56 19.14 39.55
N ALA A 246 14.76 19.20 40.84
CA ALA A 246 14.02 20.14 41.72
C ALA A 246 14.27 21.61 41.32
N LYS A 247 15.53 21.96 41.02
CA LYS A 247 15.90 23.33 40.63
C LYS A 247 15.29 23.71 39.27
N VAL A 248 15.34 22.83 38.28
CA VAL A 248 14.69 23.03 36.97
C VAL A 248 13.19 23.16 37.15
N GLY A 249 12.58 22.32 37.98
CA GLY A 249 11.14 22.37 38.29
C GLY A 249 10.72 23.72 38.92
N GLU A 250 11.51 24.26 39.84
CA GLU A 250 11.27 25.58 40.46
C GLU A 250 11.36 26.69 39.41
N LEU A 251 12.36 26.68 38.54
CA LEU A 251 12.59 27.72 37.54
C LEU A 251 11.58 27.69 36.39
N ALA A 252 11.16 26.51 35.96
CA ALA A 252 10.37 26.28 34.73
C ALA A 252 8.88 26.05 34.98
N GLY A 253 8.48 25.39 36.09
CA GLY A 253 7.15 24.80 36.24
C GLY A 253 5.99 25.76 36.00
N ALA A 254 5.96 26.88 36.72
CA ALA A 254 4.89 27.89 36.57
C ALA A 254 4.89 28.57 35.19
N LYS A 255 6.07 28.77 34.60
CA LYS A 255 6.22 29.42 33.29
C LYS A 255 5.76 28.52 32.18
N LEU A 256 6.12 27.20 32.21
CA LEU A 256 5.65 26.22 31.27
C LEU A 256 4.14 26.00 31.37
N GLN A 257 3.59 25.98 32.61
CA GLN A 257 2.15 25.89 32.78
C GLN A 257 1.42 27.09 32.15
N ALA A 258 1.95 28.29 32.25
CA ALA A 258 1.42 29.47 31.57
C ALA A 258 1.57 29.38 30.03
N ALA A 259 2.71 28.87 29.54
CA ALA A 259 2.95 28.69 28.12
C ALA A 259 1.93 27.68 27.49
N TYR A 260 1.59 26.61 28.19
CA TYR A 260 0.59 25.64 27.73
C TYR A 260 -0.86 26.09 27.77
N GLN A 261 -1.14 27.30 28.29
CA GLN A 261 -2.43 27.99 28.12
C GLN A 261 -2.54 28.77 26.80
N ILE A 262 -1.44 28.93 26.06
CA ILE A 262 -1.41 29.58 24.74
C ILE A 262 -1.93 28.60 23.69
N ARG A 263 -3.08 28.92 23.07
CA ARG A 263 -3.76 28.02 22.12
C ARG A 263 -3.04 27.91 20.77
N ALA A 264 -2.47 29.01 20.27
CA ALA A 264 -1.76 29.04 18.99
C ALA A 264 -0.41 28.32 19.09
N LYS A 265 -0.18 27.30 18.25
CA LYS A 265 1.01 26.43 18.29
C LYS A 265 2.32 27.21 18.24
N GLN A 266 2.49 28.10 17.25
CA GLN A 266 3.75 28.85 17.09
C GLN A 266 4.05 29.74 18.30
N ALA A 267 3.05 30.44 18.84
CA ALA A 267 3.21 31.27 20.02
C ALA A 267 3.53 30.45 21.28
N ARG A 268 2.90 29.27 21.44
CA ARG A 268 3.19 28.33 22.53
C ARG A 268 4.62 27.81 22.43
N THR A 269 5.04 27.34 21.24
CA THR A 269 6.40 26.86 21.00
C THR A 269 7.45 27.93 21.29
N GLN A 270 7.18 29.18 20.88
CA GLN A 270 8.09 30.29 21.19
C GLN A 270 8.15 30.59 22.70
N ALA A 271 7.01 30.53 23.40
CA ALA A 271 7.00 30.71 24.85
C ALA A 271 7.79 29.62 25.57
N CYS A 272 7.66 28.33 25.18
CA CYS A 272 8.45 27.26 25.74
C CYS A 272 9.96 27.45 25.48
N ARG A 273 10.35 27.87 24.27
CA ARG A 273 11.77 28.18 23.95
C ARG A 273 12.33 29.28 24.80
N VAL A 274 11.55 30.34 25.10
CA VAL A 274 11.96 31.41 26.00
C VAL A 274 12.20 30.84 27.40
N VAL A 275 11.30 30.02 27.93
CA VAL A 275 11.47 29.37 29.23
C VAL A 275 12.74 28.52 29.27
N THR A 276 12.99 27.70 28.25
CA THR A 276 14.22 26.89 28.14
C THR A 276 15.46 27.77 28.22
N SER A 277 15.49 28.88 27.44
CA SER A 277 16.62 29.80 27.42
C SER A 277 16.84 30.48 28.80
N GLU A 278 15.78 30.89 29.49
CA GLU A 278 15.83 31.49 30.83
C GLU A 278 16.35 30.50 31.87
N VAL A 279 15.90 29.22 31.83
CA VAL A 279 16.38 28.17 32.73
C VAL A 279 17.86 27.94 32.55
N MET A 280 18.33 27.79 31.29
CA MET A 280 19.73 27.60 30.98
C MET A 280 20.59 28.80 31.46
N ALA A 281 20.09 30.05 31.31
CA ALA A 281 20.78 31.22 31.76
C ALA A 281 20.85 31.27 33.29
N ALA A 282 19.77 30.95 34.02
CA ALA A 282 19.72 30.91 35.47
C ALA A 282 20.69 29.86 36.07
N LEU A 283 20.71 28.65 35.51
CA LEU A 283 21.64 27.61 35.95
C LEU A 283 23.12 28.04 35.78
N LYS A 284 23.42 28.72 34.68
CA LYS A 284 24.76 29.27 34.42
C LYS A 284 25.13 30.37 35.43
N ALA A 285 24.15 31.28 35.72
CA ALA A 285 24.37 32.36 36.68
C ALA A 285 24.59 31.86 38.13
N ASP A 286 23.92 30.78 38.51
CA ASP A 286 24.08 30.12 39.81
C ASP A 286 25.31 29.19 39.85
N ALA A 287 26.14 29.15 38.80
CA ALA A 287 27.32 28.30 38.66
C ALA A 287 27.02 26.80 38.84
N VAL A 288 25.81 26.35 38.53
CA VAL A 288 25.41 24.95 38.56
C VAL A 288 26.05 24.22 37.33
N ALA A 289 26.78 23.15 37.62
CA ALA A 289 27.22 22.27 36.51
C ALA A 289 26.05 21.46 35.97
N PHE A 290 25.79 21.51 34.67
CA PHE A 290 24.73 20.75 34.04
C PHE A 290 25.07 20.35 32.60
N ASP A 291 24.47 19.25 32.15
CA ASP A 291 24.42 18.88 30.74
C ASP A 291 23.17 19.49 30.10
N HIS A 292 23.32 20.14 28.94
CA HIS A 292 22.21 20.78 28.20
C HIS A 292 21.14 19.78 27.83
N VAL A 293 21.53 18.60 27.34
CA VAL A 293 20.61 17.54 26.92
C VAL A 293 19.81 17.02 28.11
N ALA A 294 20.46 16.83 29.26
CA ALA A 294 19.76 16.40 30.46
C ALA A 294 18.71 17.42 30.94
N VAL A 295 19.04 18.72 30.90
CA VAL A 295 18.07 19.78 31.28
C VAL A 295 16.91 19.87 30.29
N GLU A 296 17.15 19.72 28.99
CA GLU A 296 16.08 19.66 27.98
C GLU A 296 15.14 18.45 28.22
N GLY A 297 15.69 17.29 28.59
CA GLY A 297 14.91 16.14 29.02
C GLY A 297 14.05 16.40 30.26
N MET A 298 14.61 17.07 31.28
CA MET A 298 13.86 17.46 32.49
C MET A 298 12.72 18.43 32.17
N LEU A 299 12.96 19.40 31.28
CA LEU A 299 11.93 20.34 30.83
C LEU A 299 10.80 19.60 30.08
N PHE A 300 11.14 18.67 29.22
CA PHE A 300 10.19 17.81 28.53
C PHE A 300 9.32 16.99 29.50
N ASP A 301 9.93 16.42 30.56
CA ASP A 301 9.17 15.70 31.59
C ASP A 301 8.17 16.61 32.33
N ILE A 302 8.53 17.88 32.58
CA ILE A 302 7.64 18.86 33.17
C ILE A 302 6.49 19.19 32.21
N GLU A 303 6.79 19.42 30.93
CA GLU A 303 5.78 19.67 29.89
C GLU A 303 4.81 18.49 29.77
N ALA A 304 5.33 17.27 29.71
CA ALA A 304 4.54 16.04 29.67
C ALA A 304 3.60 15.96 30.89
N LYS A 305 4.12 16.21 32.09
CA LYS A 305 3.33 16.19 33.33
C LYS A 305 2.21 17.20 33.31
N ILE A 306 2.47 18.43 32.84
CA ILE A 306 1.47 19.53 32.76
C ILE A 306 0.34 19.10 31.83
N VAL A 307 0.67 18.72 30.58
CA VAL A 307 -0.32 18.36 29.55
C VAL A 307 -1.13 17.13 29.94
N ARG A 308 -0.47 16.08 30.40
CA ARG A 308 -1.13 14.84 30.83
C ARG A 308 -2.06 15.04 32.01
N SER A 309 -1.61 15.79 33.03
CA SER A 309 -2.43 16.08 34.20
C SER A 309 -3.67 16.92 33.88
N GLN A 310 -3.52 17.91 33.00
CA GLN A 310 -4.63 18.75 32.52
C GLN A 310 -5.69 17.90 31.80
N ILE A 311 -5.29 17.03 30.90
CA ILE A 311 -6.19 16.13 30.14
C ILE A 311 -6.91 15.16 31.10
N LEU A 312 -6.18 14.52 32.02
CA LEU A 312 -6.76 13.57 32.98
C LEU A 312 -7.67 14.25 34.02
N ALA A 313 -7.51 15.55 34.26
CA ALA A 313 -8.41 16.35 35.11
C ALA A 313 -9.71 16.75 34.37
N GLY A 314 -9.82 16.45 33.06
CA GLY A 314 -10.97 16.86 32.25
C GLY A 314 -10.95 18.32 31.81
N GLU A 315 -9.80 18.99 31.94
CA GLU A 315 -9.61 20.34 31.44
C GLU A 315 -9.47 20.37 29.89
N PRO A 316 -9.69 21.54 29.25
CA PRO A 316 -9.49 21.67 27.81
C PRO A 316 -8.08 21.31 27.40
N ARG A 317 -7.95 20.67 26.22
CA ARG A 317 -6.67 20.32 25.59
C ARG A 317 -5.85 21.55 25.25
N ILE A 318 -4.61 21.39 24.88
CA ILE A 318 -3.66 22.48 24.61
C ILE A 318 -4.12 23.48 23.54
N ASP A 319 -5.01 23.06 22.63
CA ASP A 319 -5.65 23.92 21.62
C ASP A 319 -7.07 24.38 22.03
N GLY A 320 -7.55 24.01 23.21
CA GLY A 320 -8.83 24.41 23.77
C GLY A 320 -9.99 23.48 23.49
N ARG A 321 -9.79 22.40 22.68
CA ARG A 321 -10.84 21.41 22.43
C ARG A 321 -11.07 20.48 23.64
N ASP A 322 -12.20 19.80 23.62
CA ASP A 322 -12.44 18.62 24.44
C ASP A 322 -11.75 17.37 23.85
N THR A 323 -11.98 16.21 24.46
CA THR A 323 -11.36 14.95 24.03
C THR A 323 -12.00 14.33 22.79
N ARG A 324 -13.13 14.85 22.28
CA ARG A 324 -13.93 14.24 21.18
C ARG A 324 -13.99 15.09 19.92
N THR A 325 -13.80 16.37 20.02
CA THR A 325 -13.94 17.31 18.90
C THR A 325 -12.84 17.17 17.88
N VAL A 326 -13.20 16.98 16.60
CA VAL A 326 -12.30 17.06 15.44
C VAL A 326 -12.03 18.52 15.11
N ARG A 327 -10.81 18.87 14.72
CA ARG A 327 -10.44 20.22 14.26
C ARG A 327 -11.27 20.63 13.04
N ALA A 328 -11.39 21.94 12.80
CA ALA A 328 -12.05 22.48 11.62
C ALA A 328 -11.46 21.88 10.33
N ILE A 329 -12.35 21.50 9.41
CA ILE A 329 -11.97 20.89 8.12
C ILE A 329 -12.35 21.86 7.01
N GLU A 330 -11.39 22.11 6.11
CA GLU A 330 -11.60 22.86 4.87
C GLU A 330 -11.10 22.00 3.69
N ILE A 331 -11.92 21.92 2.64
CA ILE A 331 -11.67 21.08 1.47
C ILE A 331 -11.81 21.93 0.21
N ARG A 332 -10.84 21.80 -0.69
CA ARG A 332 -10.88 22.36 -2.03
C ARG A 332 -10.52 21.29 -3.04
N ASN A 333 -11.39 21.07 -4.02
CA ASN A 333 -11.15 20.15 -5.12
C ASN A 333 -10.73 20.91 -6.37
N SER A 334 -10.15 20.22 -7.36
CA SER A 334 -9.67 20.81 -8.63
C SER A 334 -8.70 21.98 -8.41
N VAL A 335 -7.78 21.84 -7.47
CA VAL A 335 -6.87 22.94 -7.06
C VAL A 335 -5.83 23.24 -8.13
N LEU A 336 -5.38 22.21 -8.86
CA LEU A 336 -4.33 22.32 -9.85
C LEU A 336 -4.90 22.16 -11.27
N PRO A 337 -4.72 23.17 -12.16
CA PRO A 337 -5.51 23.26 -13.39
C PRO A 337 -5.14 22.22 -14.47
N ARG A 338 -3.96 21.61 -14.43
CA ARG A 338 -3.47 20.67 -15.45
C ARG A 338 -3.30 19.23 -14.98
N THR A 339 -3.59 18.96 -13.73
CA THR A 339 -3.55 17.59 -13.18
C THR A 339 -4.82 16.83 -13.52
N HIS A 340 -4.79 15.50 -13.41
CA HIS A 340 -5.97 14.70 -13.73
C HIS A 340 -7.02 14.78 -12.62
N GLY A 341 -6.59 14.87 -11.35
CA GLY A 341 -7.42 15.21 -10.21
C GLY A 341 -6.56 15.77 -9.08
N SER A 342 -7.11 16.67 -8.30
CA SER A 342 -6.40 17.27 -7.15
C SER A 342 -7.34 17.73 -6.06
N ALA A 343 -6.91 17.55 -4.81
CA ALA A 343 -7.63 18.02 -3.63
C ALA A 343 -6.65 18.63 -2.62
N LEU A 344 -7.05 19.72 -1.99
CA LEU A 344 -6.41 20.29 -0.82
C LEU A 344 -7.30 20.00 0.37
N PHE A 345 -6.82 19.13 1.24
CA PHE A 345 -7.50 18.76 2.49
C PHE A 345 -6.77 19.38 3.65
N THR A 346 -7.48 20.22 4.41
CA THR A 346 -6.96 20.90 5.59
C THR A 346 -7.78 20.50 6.81
N ARG A 347 -7.10 20.08 7.89
CA ARG A 347 -7.69 19.80 9.20
C ARG A 347 -6.90 20.56 10.28
N GLY A 348 -7.42 21.71 10.71
CA GLY A 348 -6.67 22.64 11.55
C GLY A 348 -5.33 23.02 10.90
N GLU A 349 -4.24 22.75 11.60
CA GLU A 349 -2.86 23.01 11.15
C GLU A 349 -2.21 21.79 10.48
N THR A 350 -3.00 20.95 9.83
CA THR A 350 -2.51 19.81 9.02
C THR A 350 -3.13 19.89 7.65
N GLN A 351 -2.29 19.98 6.61
CA GLN A 351 -2.73 20.18 5.24
C GLN A 351 -2.01 19.23 4.29
N ALA A 352 -2.77 18.60 3.40
CA ALA A 352 -2.28 17.73 2.34
C ALA A 352 -2.80 18.21 0.98
N LEU A 353 -1.89 18.54 0.07
CA LEU A 353 -2.18 18.72 -1.34
C LEU A 353 -2.02 17.35 -2.02
N VAL A 354 -3.12 16.76 -2.44
CA VAL A 354 -3.10 15.41 -3.00
C VAL A 354 -3.48 15.44 -4.46
N VAL A 355 -2.68 14.76 -5.27
CA VAL A 355 -2.77 14.79 -6.73
C VAL A 355 -2.90 13.38 -7.27
N THR A 356 -3.89 13.16 -8.11
CA THR A 356 -4.10 11.90 -8.83
C THR A 356 -3.68 12.03 -10.28
N THR A 357 -2.92 11.05 -10.78
CA THR A 357 -2.57 10.88 -12.19
C THR A 357 -3.10 9.55 -12.66
N LEU A 358 -3.81 9.56 -13.79
CA LEU A 358 -4.29 8.38 -14.48
C LEU A 358 -3.33 8.01 -15.59
N GLY A 359 -2.95 6.77 -15.68
CA GLY A 359 -2.08 6.22 -16.71
C GLY A 359 -2.69 5.00 -17.37
N THR A 360 -1.95 4.42 -18.29
CA THR A 360 -2.29 3.18 -18.98
C THR A 360 -1.77 1.96 -18.21
N GLU A 361 -2.09 0.76 -18.65
CA GLU A 361 -1.57 -0.47 -18.06
C GLU A 361 -0.03 -0.54 -18.08
N ARG A 362 0.63 0.05 -19.08
CA ARG A 362 2.09 0.11 -19.19
C ARG A 362 2.75 0.94 -18.09
N ASP A 363 1.98 1.82 -17.43
CA ASP A 363 2.43 2.66 -16.33
C ASP A 363 2.31 1.96 -14.97
N ALA A 364 1.75 0.74 -14.94
CA ALA A 364 1.67 -0.05 -13.72
C ALA A 364 3.07 -0.36 -13.16
N GLN A 365 3.20 -0.30 -11.85
CA GLN A 365 4.46 -0.60 -11.19
C GLN A 365 4.70 -2.11 -11.21
N ARG A 366 5.77 -2.53 -11.86
CA ARG A 366 6.21 -3.92 -11.78
C ARG A 366 6.99 -4.16 -10.50
N ILE A 367 6.50 -5.09 -9.69
CA ILE A 367 7.11 -5.48 -8.41
C ILE A 367 7.77 -6.84 -8.60
N ASP A 368 9.10 -6.87 -8.44
CA ASP A 368 9.90 -8.10 -8.37
C ASP A 368 9.96 -8.55 -6.90
N ALA A 369 8.91 -9.20 -6.43
CA ALA A 369 8.85 -9.71 -5.07
C ALA A 369 9.54 -11.07 -4.95
N LEU A 370 10.02 -11.42 -3.74
CA LEU A 370 10.65 -12.70 -3.49
C LEU A 370 9.71 -13.88 -3.80
N SER A 371 8.42 -13.72 -3.52
CA SER A 371 7.36 -14.71 -3.77
C SER A 371 6.81 -14.73 -5.21
N GLY A 372 7.34 -13.91 -6.12
CA GLY A 372 6.95 -13.80 -7.52
C GLY A 372 6.67 -12.38 -7.97
N ASP A 373 6.78 -12.16 -9.27
CA ASP A 373 6.55 -10.85 -9.88
C ASP A 373 5.04 -10.56 -9.99
N TYR A 374 4.66 -9.32 -9.77
CA TYR A 374 3.29 -8.87 -10.01
C TYR A 374 3.26 -7.40 -10.42
N GLU A 375 2.14 -6.94 -10.96
CA GLU A 375 1.91 -5.55 -11.33
C GLU A 375 0.96 -4.87 -10.35
N ASP A 376 1.32 -3.66 -9.96
CA ASP A 376 0.54 -2.82 -9.07
C ASP A 376 0.00 -1.62 -9.84
N ARG A 377 -1.32 -1.56 -10.05
CA ARG A 377 -2.02 -0.48 -10.76
C ARG A 377 -2.34 0.71 -9.88
N PHE A 378 -2.26 0.57 -8.57
CA PHE A 378 -2.56 1.64 -7.62
C PHE A 378 -1.35 1.99 -6.79
N MET A 379 -0.75 3.12 -7.08
CA MET A 379 0.40 3.65 -6.36
C MET A 379 -0.02 4.83 -5.50
N LEU A 380 0.45 4.89 -4.25
CA LEU A 380 0.28 6.05 -3.40
C LEU A 380 1.62 6.43 -2.77
N HIS A 381 2.10 7.62 -3.08
CA HIS A 381 3.34 8.17 -2.57
C HIS A 381 3.05 9.35 -1.63
N TYR A 382 3.78 9.40 -0.53
CA TYR A 382 3.64 10.41 0.51
C TYR A 382 4.97 11.15 0.69
N ASN A 383 4.92 12.46 0.65
CA ASN A 383 6.07 13.34 0.82
C ASN A 383 5.81 14.32 1.96
N MET A 384 6.77 14.43 2.88
CA MET A 384 6.74 15.37 4.00
C MET A 384 8.02 16.19 4.01
N PRO A 385 8.09 17.28 3.25
CA PRO A 385 9.26 18.15 3.23
C PRO A 385 9.41 18.90 4.57
N PRO A 386 10.63 19.34 4.92
CA PRO A 386 10.90 19.99 6.22
C PRO A 386 10.04 21.22 6.50
N PHE A 387 9.68 21.99 5.48
CA PHE A 387 8.85 23.18 5.63
C PHE A 387 7.44 22.87 6.17
N ALA A 388 6.96 21.64 6.04
CA ALA A 388 5.65 21.25 6.58
C ALA A 388 5.56 21.37 8.10
N THR A 389 6.69 21.33 8.81
CA THR A 389 6.81 21.58 10.24
C THR A 389 7.45 22.95 10.57
N GLY A 390 7.74 23.75 9.55
CA GLY A 390 8.44 25.04 9.71
C GLY A 390 9.93 24.90 9.94
N GLU A 391 10.52 23.78 9.53
CA GLU A 391 11.93 23.46 9.73
C GLU A 391 12.71 23.54 8.43
N THR A 392 14.03 23.64 8.53
CA THR A 392 14.98 23.40 7.45
C THR A 392 15.51 21.99 7.56
N GLY A 393 15.83 21.35 6.41
CA GLY A 393 16.36 20.01 6.42
C GLY A 393 16.72 19.49 5.03
N ARG A 394 17.31 18.30 5.01
CA ARG A 394 17.72 17.66 3.76
C ARG A 394 16.48 17.15 3.01
N VAL A 395 16.35 17.55 1.76
CA VAL A 395 15.40 17.01 0.79
C VAL A 395 16.10 15.94 -0.06
N GLY A 396 15.46 14.80 -0.25
CA GLY A 396 16.06 13.68 -0.99
C GLY A 396 15.12 12.49 -1.12
N SER A 397 15.68 11.28 -1.10
CA SER A 397 14.88 10.05 -1.19
C SER A 397 13.93 9.90 0.01
N PRO A 398 12.75 9.30 -0.18
CA PRO A 398 11.79 9.06 0.90
C PRO A 398 12.43 8.31 2.07
N LYS A 399 12.14 8.75 3.29
CA LYS A 399 12.55 8.08 4.53
C LYS A 399 11.60 6.92 4.83
N ARG A 400 12.05 5.98 5.67
CA ARG A 400 11.22 4.83 6.12
C ARG A 400 9.86 5.26 6.66
N ARG A 401 9.75 6.41 7.33
CA ARG A 401 8.50 6.98 7.85
C ARG A 401 7.55 7.37 6.73
N GLU A 402 8.07 8.04 5.68
CA GLU A 402 7.26 8.47 4.53
C GLU A 402 6.70 7.27 3.77
N ILE A 403 7.53 6.23 3.57
CA ILE A 403 7.09 4.95 2.96
C ILE A 403 5.95 4.32 3.79
N GLY A 404 6.09 4.28 5.12
CA GLY A 404 5.06 3.74 6.01
C GLY A 404 3.75 4.52 5.98
N HIS A 405 3.82 5.86 5.95
CA HIS A 405 2.63 6.72 5.86
C HIS A 405 1.92 6.56 4.51
N GLY A 406 2.68 6.49 3.41
CA GLY A 406 2.14 6.22 2.07
C GLY A 406 1.43 4.86 2.01
N ARG A 407 2.05 3.82 2.56
CA ARG A 407 1.45 2.47 2.59
C ARG A 407 0.16 2.40 3.39
N LEU A 408 0.10 3.08 4.54
CA LEU A 408 -1.12 3.16 5.35
C LEU A 408 -2.26 3.85 4.58
N ALA A 409 -1.98 4.98 3.95
CA ALA A 409 -2.97 5.68 3.13
C ALA A 409 -3.42 4.84 1.93
N LYS A 410 -2.50 4.13 1.28
CA LYS A 410 -2.80 3.19 0.19
C LYS A 410 -3.76 2.08 0.63
N ARG A 411 -3.45 1.39 1.73
CA ARG A 411 -4.30 0.32 2.30
C ARG A 411 -5.70 0.82 2.62
N ALA A 412 -5.83 2.03 3.14
CA ALA A 412 -7.12 2.62 3.46
C ALA A 412 -8.05 2.77 2.25
N LEU A 413 -7.49 3.01 1.06
CA LEU A 413 -8.24 3.32 -0.16
C LEU A 413 -8.52 2.09 -1.03
N ILE A 414 -7.67 1.05 -0.99
CA ILE A 414 -7.76 -0.14 -1.86
C ILE A 414 -9.15 -0.78 -1.81
N ALA A 415 -9.76 -0.88 -0.63
CA ALA A 415 -11.04 -1.56 -0.45
C ALA A 415 -12.22 -0.95 -1.23
N VAL A 416 -12.10 0.31 -1.64
CA VAL A 416 -13.16 1.06 -2.32
C VAL A 416 -12.81 1.47 -3.74
N LEU A 417 -11.67 1.04 -4.25
CA LEU A 417 -11.30 1.26 -5.65
C LEU A 417 -12.19 0.43 -6.58
N PRO A 418 -12.44 0.92 -7.80
CA PRO A 418 -13.08 0.13 -8.85
C PRO A 418 -12.18 -1.05 -9.28
N SER A 419 -12.80 -2.09 -9.80
CA SER A 419 -12.06 -3.19 -10.45
C SER A 419 -11.37 -2.72 -11.75
N LYS A 420 -10.49 -3.56 -12.31
CA LYS A 420 -9.83 -3.26 -13.60
C LYS A 420 -10.85 -3.17 -14.74
N GLU A 421 -11.87 -3.99 -14.68
CA GLU A 421 -12.95 -4.05 -15.68
C GLU A 421 -13.83 -2.80 -15.63
N GLU A 422 -14.10 -2.27 -14.43
CA GLU A 422 -14.89 -1.06 -14.22
C GLU A 422 -14.12 0.21 -14.59
N PHE A 423 -12.81 0.25 -14.29
CA PHE A 423 -11.97 1.42 -14.54
C PHE A 423 -10.55 0.98 -14.89
N PRO A 424 -10.22 0.80 -16.19
CA PRO A 424 -8.99 0.15 -16.66
C PRO A 424 -7.74 1.05 -16.62
N TYR A 425 -7.69 2.02 -15.72
CA TYR A 425 -6.55 2.92 -15.56
C TYR A 425 -5.58 2.41 -14.49
N THR A 426 -4.30 2.70 -14.71
CA THR A 426 -3.30 2.74 -13.64
C THR A 426 -3.45 4.08 -12.93
N MET A 427 -3.48 4.05 -11.61
CA MET A 427 -3.71 5.23 -10.77
C MET A 427 -2.48 5.51 -9.90
N ARG A 428 -1.96 6.73 -9.98
CA ARG A 428 -0.91 7.20 -9.09
C ARG A 428 -1.40 8.39 -8.28
N VAL A 429 -1.43 8.25 -6.97
CA VAL A 429 -1.74 9.32 -6.02
C VAL A 429 -0.44 9.79 -5.38
N VAL A 430 -0.23 11.10 -5.33
CA VAL A 430 0.89 11.72 -4.61
C VAL A 430 0.33 12.69 -3.58
N SER A 431 0.66 12.48 -2.31
CA SER A 431 0.28 13.36 -1.22
C SER A 431 1.48 14.21 -0.81
N GLU A 432 1.41 15.50 -1.08
CA GLU A 432 2.38 16.50 -0.66
C GLU A 432 1.87 17.14 0.66
N ILE A 433 2.57 16.90 1.74
CA ILE A 433 2.21 17.50 3.04
C ILE A 433 2.77 18.91 3.09
N THR A 434 1.87 19.89 3.17
CA THR A 434 2.22 21.31 3.18
C THR A 434 2.23 21.91 4.59
N GLU A 435 1.45 21.32 5.52
CA GLU A 435 1.48 21.62 6.96
C GLU A 435 1.27 20.34 7.77
N SER A 436 1.96 20.23 8.93
CA SER A 436 1.85 19.07 9.80
C SER A 436 1.80 19.44 11.27
N ASN A 437 0.65 19.18 11.90
CA ASN A 437 0.45 19.20 13.34
C ASN A 437 -0.53 18.10 13.76
N GLY A 438 -0.06 16.85 13.69
CA GLY A 438 -0.84 15.64 13.98
C GLY A 438 -1.44 14.98 12.74
N SER A 439 -1.14 13.72 12.59
CA SER A 439 -1.60 12.76 11.59
C SER A 439 -1.82 13.27 10.15
N SER A 440 -0.74 13.61 9.49
CA SER A 440 -0.72 13.94 8.06
C SER A 440 -1.06 12.73 7.17
N SER A 441 -0.80 11.49 7.63
CA SER A 441 -1.21 10.28 6.89
C SER A 441 -2.73 10.14 6.78
N MET A 442 -3.48 10.53 7.80
CA MET A 442 -4.95 10.51 7.75
C MET A 442 -5.51 11.66 6.90
N ALA A 443 -4.83 12.80 6.84
CA ALA A 443 -5.13 13.84 5.86
C ALA A 443 -4.88 13.35 4.43
N SER A 444 -3.84 12.53 4.21
CA SER A 444 -3.55 11.90 2.92
C SER A 444 -4.62 10.89 2.51
N VAL A 445 -5.23 10.17 3.45
CA VAL A 445 -6.38 9.29 3.17
C VAL A 445 -7.56 10.09 2.65
N CYS A 446 -7.96 11.14 3.36
CA CYS A 446 -9.09 11.99 2.99
C CYS A 446 -8.84 12.70 1.65
N GLY A 447 -7.70 13.35 1.51
CA GLY A 447 -7.30 14.04 0.28
C GLY A 447 -7.09 13.08 -0.90
N GLY A 448 -6.58 11.87 -0.65
CA GLY A 448 -6.41 10.82 -1.65
C GLY A 448 -7.74 10.33 -2.20
N CYS A 449 -8.72 10.08 -1.34
CA CYS A 449 -10.08 9.75 -1.74
C CYS A 449 -10.68 10.86 -2.62
N LEU A 450 -10.61 12.10 -2.20
CA LEU A 450 -11.15 13.25 -2.92
C LEU A 450 -10.43 13.50 -4.26
N SER A 451 -9.09 13.36 -4.30
CA SER A 451 -8.33 13.55 -5.53
C SER A 451 -8.60 12.47 -6.58
N LEU A 452 -8.86 11.23 -6.16
CA LEU A 452 -9.30 10.13 -7.03
C LEU A 452 -10.68 10.43 -7.60
N MET A 453 -11.62 10.86 -6.77
CA MET A 453 -12.95 11.27 -7.21
C MET A 453 -12.92 12.47 -8.14
N ASP A 454 -12.03 13.45 -7.88
CA ASP A 454 -11.81 14.62 -8.75
C ASP A 454 -11.20 14.21 -10.11
N ALA A 455 -10.46 13.10 -10.16
CA ALA A 455 -9.95 12.52 -11.40
C ALA A 455 -11.00 11.72 -12.19
N GLY A 456 -12.21 11.53 -11.67
CA GLY A 456 -13.25 10.73 -12.30
C GLY A 456 -13.16 9.23 -11.98
N VAL A 457 -12.39 8.85 -10.96
CA VAL A 457 -12.36 7.45 -10.50
C VAL A 457 -13.68 7.12 -9.78
N PRO A 458 -14.45 6.11 -10.22
CA PRO A 458 -15.73 5.76 -9.61
C PRO A 458 -15.50 4.99 -8.30
N MET A 459 -15.11 5.72 -7.26
CA MET A 459 -14.89 5.17 -5.92
C MET A 459 -16.20 4.59 -5.38
N LYS A 460 -16.15 3.39 -4.78
CA LYS A 460 -17.36 2.72 -4.23
C LYS A 460 -17.93 3.45 -3.02
N ALA A 461 -17.10 4.17 -2.27
CA ALA A 461 -17.50 4.98 -1.13
C ALA A 461 -16.39 6.00 -0.79
N HIS A 462 -16.75 7.04 -0.04
CA HIS A 462 -15.76 7.91 0.60
C HIS A 462 -15.02 7.16 1.71
N VAL A 463 -13.74 7.47 1.87
CA VAL A 463 -12.91 6.98 2.97
C VAL A 463 -12.35 8.17 3.73
N ALA A 464 -12.61 8.21 5.02
CA ALA A 464 -12.00 9.17 5.93
C ALA A 464 -11.06 8.47 6.91
N GLY A 465 -10.03 9.19 7.35
CA GLY A 465 -9.08 8.73 8.35
C GLY A 465 -8.95 9.70 9.51
N ILE A 466 -8.75 9.16 10.70
CA ILE A 466 -8.56 9.89 11.95
C ILE A 466 -7.45 9.28 12.79
N ALA A 467 -6.74 10.10 13.56
CA ALA A 467 -5.78 9.64 14.56
C ALA A 467 -6.30 9.91 15.96
N MET A 468 -6.28 8.87 16.77
CA MET A 468 -6.65 8.86 18.17
C MET A 468 -5.39 8.78 19.02
N GLY A 469 -5.42 9.36 20.22
CA GLY A 469 -4.37 9.24 21.21
C GLY A 469 -4.91 8.72 22.53
N LEU A 470 -3.98 8.45 23.43
CA LEU A 470 -4.28 8.00 24.78
C LEU A 470 -3.37 8.72 25.77
N ILE A 471 -3.96 9.18 26.84
CA ILE A 471 -3.26 9.56 28.06
C ILE A 471 -3.75 8.64 29.19
N LYS A 472 -2.83 7.92 29.81
CA LYS A 472 -3.14 6.93 30.83
C LYS A 472 -2.23 7.13 32.05
N ASP A 473 -2.79 7.12 33.24
CA ASP A 473 -2.09 6.87 34.51
C ASP A 473 -2.54 5.50 35.09
N ASP A 474 -2.13 5.19 36.31
CA ASP A 474 -2.44 3.89 36.93
C ASP A 474 -3.94 3.60 37.02
N ASN A 475 -4.77 4.62 37.24
CA ASN A 475 -6.18 4.47 37.56
C ASN A 475 -7.13 5.14 36.57
N ARG A 476 -6.62 6.00 35.68
CA ARG A 476 -7.44 6.81 34.77
C ARG A 476 -6.88 6.80 33.37
N PHE A 477 -7.74 6.97 32.42
CA PHE A 477 -7.33 7.19 31.02
C PHE A 477 -8.26 8.18 30.31
N ALA A 478 -7.73 8.83 29.30
CA ALA A 478 -8.49 9.66 28.38
C ALA A 478 -8.08 9.31 26.95
N VAL A 479 -9.07 9.00 26.12
CA VAL A 479 -8.88 8.81 24.68
C VAL A 479 -9.08 10.17 24.00
N LEU A 480 -8.14 10.55 23.15
CA LEU A 480 -8.14 11.83 22.43
C LEU A 480 -8.46 11.63 20.97
N THR A 481 -9.46 12.32 20.48
CA THR A 481 -9.82 12.36 19.06
C THR A 481 -9.01 13.43 18.34
N ASP A 482 -8.50 13.13 17.15
CA ASP A 482 -7.74 14.06 16.31
C ASP A 482 -6.56 14.71 17.06
N ILE A 483 -5.57 13.89 17.41
CA ILE A 483 -4.42 14.32 18.18
C ILE A 483 -3.53 15.31 17.42
N LEU A 484 -2.99 16.26 18.16
CA LEU A 484 -1.93 17.16 17.73
C LEU A 484 -0.57 16.46 17.76
N GLY A 485 0.43 17.03 17.09
CA GLY A 485 1.80 16.53 17.12
C GLY A 485 2.38 16.48 18.54
N ASP A 486 2.12 17.52 19.36
CA ASP A 486 2.54 17.56 20.75
C ASP A 486 1.86 16.45 21.58
N GLU A 487 0.57 16.19 21.36
CA GLU A 487 -0.19 15.14 22.04
C GLU A 487 0.22 13.73 21.59
N ASP A 488 0.60 13.53 20.32
CA ASP A 488 1.23 12.29 19.89
C ASP A 488 2.55 12.08 20.62
N HIS A 489 3.38 13.11 20.72
CA HIS A 489 4.70 13.01 21.35
C HIS A 489 4.64 12.73 22.86
N LEU A 490 3.70 13.40 23.56
CA LEU A 490 3.51 13.29 25.00
C LEU A 490 2.54 12.16 25.43
N GLY A 491 1.87 11.52 24.47
CA GLY A 491 0.86 10.51 24.72
C GLY A 491 1.40 9.07 24.73
N ASP A 492 0.52 8.16 25.10
CA ASP A 492 0.81 6.74 25.32
C ASP A 492 0.45 5.85 24.14
N MET A 493 -0.31 6.37 23.16
CA MET A 493 -0.78 5.65 21.98
C MET A 493 -0.94 6.59 20.80
N ASP A 494 -0.56 6.12 19.61
CA ASP A 494 -0.93 6.66 18.31
C ASP A 494 -1.79 5.61 17.58
N PHE A 495 -3.08 5.89 17.41
CA PHE A 495 -4.04 4.96 16.87
C PHE A 495 -4.76 5.57 15.66
N LYS A 496 -4.45 5.09 14.47
CA LYS A 496 -5.02 5.56 13.20
C LYS A 496 -6.10 4.62 12.71
N VAL A 497 -7.27 5.14 12.41
CA VAL A 497 -8.41 4.40 11.89
C VAL A 497 -8.91 5.06 10.63
N ALA A 498 -8.99 4.31 9.54
CA ALA A 498 -9.58 4.75 8.30
C ALA A 498 -10.74 3.84 7.89
N GLY A 499 -11.75 4.40 7.23
CA GLY A 499 -12.88 3.62 6.77
C GLY A 499 -13.98 4.46 6.12
N THR A 500 -15.01 3.74 5.69
CA THR A 500 -16.23 4.28 5.10
C THR A 500 -17.33 4.41 6.13
N THR A 501 -18.54 4.74 5.71
CA THR A 501 -19.74 4.66 6.57
C THR A 501 -20.09 3.22 6.96
N ALA A 502 -19.71 2.23 6.14
CA ALA A 502 -20.02 0.82 6.36
C ALA A 502 -19.02 0.12 7.32
N GLY A 503 -17.75 0.57 7.35
CA GLY A 503 -16.77 -0.07 8.22
C GLY A 503 -15.34 0.39 7.99
N ILE A 504 -14.41 -0.25 8.70
CA ILE A 504 -12.99 0.02 8.69
C ILE A 504 -12.34 -0.54 7.43
N THR A 505 -11.44 0.24 6.81
CA THR A 505 -10.61 -0.20 5.67
C THR A 505 -9.13 -0.32 6.03
N ALA A 506 -8.66 0.42 7.02
CA ALA A 506 -7.30 0.28 7.54
C ALA A 506 -7.23 0.71 9.01
N LEU A 507 -6.33 0.07 9.75
CA LEU A 507 -6.07 0.36 11.14
C LEU A 507 -4.57 0.22 11.42
N GLN A 508 -4.00 1.20 12.13
CA GLN A 508 -2.63 1.15 12.61
C GLN A 508 -2.58 1.65 14.05
N MET A 509 -1.97 0.88 14.94
CA MET A 509 -1.81 1.21 16.35
C MET A 509 -0.36 1.06 16.76
N ASP A 510 0.16 2.08 17.43
CA ASP A 510 1.46 2.12 18.08
C ASP A 510 1.28 2.48 19.54
N ILE A 511 1.77 1.63 20.44
CA ILE A 511 1.66 1.82 21.88
C ILE A 511 3.04 2.10 22.43
N LYS A 512 3.16 3.15 23.24
CA LYS A 512 4.43 3.63 23.80
C LYS A 512 4.65 3.23 25.26
N ILE A 513 3.64 2.60 25.86
CA ILE A 513 3.65 2.04 27.21
C ILE A 513 3.62 0.53 27.15
N GLN A 514 3.62 -0.15 28.29
CA GLN A 514 3.65 -1.62 28.37
C GLN A 514 2.40 -2.32 27.80
N GLY A 515 1.42 -1.57 27.32
CA GLY A 515 0.25 -2.03 26.60
C GLY A 515 -1.07 -1.40 27.09
N ILE A 516 -2.14 -1.73 26.37
CA ILE A 516 -3.49 -1.25 26.66
C ILE A 516 -4.48 -2.42 26.77
N THR A 517 -5.56 -2.18 27.51
CA THR A 517 -6.62 -3.16 27.72
C THR A 517 -7.62 -3.17 26.54
N LYS A 518 -8.38 -4.26 26.44
CA LYS A 518 -9.51 -4.37 25.49
C LYS A 518 -10.52 -3.24 25.65
N GLU A 519 -10.79 -2.82 26.89
CA GLU A 519 -11.71 -1.70 27.18
C GLU A 519 -11.23 -0.37 26.57
N ILE A 520 -9.94 -0.05 26.72
CA ILE A 520 -9.36 1.16 26.13
C ILE A 520 -9.48 1.11 24.61
N MET A 521 -9.17 -0.04 23.97
CA MET A 521 -9.32 -0.22 22.53
C MET A 521 -10.78 -0.05 22.07
N GLN A 522 -11.73 -0.55 22.84
CA GLN A 522 -13.16 -0.42 22.55
C GLN A 522 -13.60 1.04 22.56
N VAL A 523 -13.19 1.79 23.58
CA VAL A 523 -13.49 3.24 23.68
C VAL A 523 -12.84 4.00 22.52
N ALA A 524 -11.59 3.70 22.21
CA ALA A 524 -10.86 4.34 21.11
C ALA A 524 -11.50 4.10 19.74
N LEU A 525 -11.93 2.87 19.46
CA LEU A 525 -12.63 2.52 18.23
C LEU A 525 -13.99 3.22 18.12
N ALA A 526 -14.75 3.30 19.24
CA ALA A 526 -16.04 3.99 19.26
C ALA A 526 -15.90 5.50 18.97
N GLN A 527 -14.94 6.18 19.64
CA GLN A 527 -14.66 7.60 19.37
C GLN A 527 -14.10 7.82 17.95
N ALA A 528 -13.26 6.92 17.44
CA ALA A 528 -12.76 6.98 16.08
C ALA A 528 -13.90 6.88 15.05
N LYS A 529 -14.91 6.04 15.32
CA LYS A 529 -16.11 5.93 14.47
C LYS A 529 -16.89 7.24 14.42
N GLU A 530 -17.14 7.87 15.56
CA GLU A 530 -17.83 9.17 15.63
C GLU A 530 -17.09 10.24 14.81
N ALA A 531 -15.76 10.33 14.98
CA ALA A 531 -14.92 11.25 14.24
C ALA A 531 -14.89 10.96 12.74
N ARG A 532 -14.77 9.69 12.35
CA ARG A 532 -14.81 9.26 10.97
C ARG A 532 -16.11 9.64 10.29
N MET A 533 -17.25 9.42 10.95
CA MET A 533 -18.57 9.81 10.42
C MET A 533 -18.67 11.33 10.24
N HIS A 534 -18.14 12.13 11.17
CA HIS A 534 -18.10 13.59 11.04
C HIS A 534 -17.26 14.02 9.81
N ILE A 535 -16.07 13.45 9.63
CA ILE A 535 -15.18 13.77 8.50
C ILE A 535 -15.82 13.36 7.18
N LEU A 536 -16.41 12.15 7.10
CA LEU A 536 -17.15 11.67 5.92
C LEU A 536 -18.27 12.62 5.53
N GLY A 537 -19.01 13.19 6.51
CA GLY A 537 -20.02 14.22 6.25
C GLY A 537 -19.43 15.46 5.58
N LYS A 538 -18.28 15.94 6.05
CA LYS A 538 -17.57 17.09 5.44
C LYS A 538 -17.05 16.78 4.03
N MET A 539 -16.57 15.59 3.80
CA MET A 539 -16.14 15.14 2.47
C MET A 539 -17.31 15.04 1.50
N GLN A 540 -18.44 14.51 1.97
CA GLN A 540 -19.70 14.42 1.21
C GLN A 540 -20.24 15.80 0.82
N GLU A 541 -20.18 16.78 1.74
CA GLU A 541 -20.56 18.19 1.48
C GLU A 541 -19.68 18.80 0.39
N ALA A 542 -18.37 18.51 0.38
CA ALA A 542 -17.41 19.08 -0.55
C ALA A 542 -17.43 18.41 -1.93
N MET A 543 -17.69 17.11 -1.99
CA MET A 543 -17.77 16.32 -3.22
C MET A 543 -18.62 15.07 -2.96
N GLY A 544 -19.89 15.11 -3.32
CA GLY A 544 -20.86 14.02 -3.11
C GLY A 544 -20.59 12.79 -3.97
N GLU A 545 -20.20 13.00 -5.22
CA GLU A 545 -19.94 11.95 -6.20
C GLU A 545 -18.64 12.24 -6.96
N ALA A 546 -18.05 11.19 -7.51
CA ALA A 546 -16.91 11.34 -8.42
C ALA A 546 -17.33 12.09 -9.68
N LYS A 547 -16.40 12.81 -10.30
CA LYS A 547 -16.65 13.42 -11.63
C LYS A 547 -17.05 12.34 -12.62
N ALA A 548 -18.04 12.65 -13.45
CA ALA A 548 -18.57 11.72 -14.45
C ALA A 548 -17.55 11.40 -15.56
N GLU A 549 -16.65 12.33 -15.86
CA GLU A 549 -15.63 12.19 -16.89
C GLU A 549 -14.24 12.41 -16.31
N VAL A 550 -13.25 11.72 -16.87
CA VAL A 550 -11.85 11.97 -16.57
C VAL A 550 -11.41 13.33 -17.15
N SER A 551 -10.36 13.90 -16.57
CA SER A 551 -9.77 15.17 -17.05
C SER A 551 -9.40 15.11 -18.55
N ASP A 552 -9.54 16.23 -19.25
CA ASP A 552 -9.10 16.37 -20.66
C ASP A 552 -7.59 16.13 -20.83
N PHE A 553 -6.82 16.26 -19.76
CA PHE A 553 -5.38 15.96 -19.75
C PHE A 553 -5.06 14.48 -19.51
N ALA A 554 -6.04 13.68 -19.05
CA ALA A 554 -5.87 12.26 -18.85
C ALA A 554 -5.98 11.49 -20.18
N PRO A 555 -5.23 10.40 -20.36
CA PRO A 555 -5.41 9.55 -21.53
C PRO A 555 -6.82 8.94 -21.50
N ARG A 556 -7.56 9.08 -22.61
CA ARG A 556 -8.84 8.39 -22.76
C ARG A 556 -8.60 6.97 -23.21
N LEU A 557 -9.23 6.00 -22.51
CA LEU A 557 -9.13 4.59 -22.82
C LEU A 557 -10.38 4.13 -23.58
N TYR A 558 -10.15 3.48 -24.71
CA TYR A 558 -11.17 2.87 -25.53
C TYR A 558 -10.94 1.35 -25.53
N VAL A 559 -11.94 0.62 -25.12
CA VAL A 559 -11.88 -0.83 -25.08
C VAL A 559 -12.68 -1.41 -26.24
N MET A 560 -12.09 -2.37 -26.95
CA MET A 560 -12.78 -3.18 -27.96
C MET A 560 -12.40 -4.64 -27.78
N LYS A 561 -13.27 -5.54 -28.24
CA LYS A 561 -13.01 -6.98 -28.19
C LYS A 561 -12.89 -7.55 -29.58
N ILE A 562 -11.89 -8.36 -29.82
CA ILE A 562 -11.68 -9.10 -31.07
C ILE A 562 -11.71 -10.60 -30.80
N ASN A 563 -11.85 -11.40 -31.85
CA ASN A 563 -11.64 -12.84 -31.74
C ASN A 563 -10.17 -13.11 -31.34
N PRO A 564 -9.90 -13.89 -30.27
CA PRO A 564 -8.52 -14.21 -29.83
C PRO A 564 -7.63 -14.80 -30.94
N ASP A 565 -8.20 -15.55 -31.87
CA ASP A 565 -7.45 -16.09 -33.01
C ASP A 565 -6.87 -15.02 -33.95
N LYS A 566 -7.41 -13.78 -33.88
CA LYS A 566 -6.96 -12.61 -34.65
C LYS A 566 -5.87 -11.77 -33.97
N ILE A 567 -5.53 -12.07 -32.72
CA ILE A 567 -4.48 -11.37 -32.00
C ILE A 567 -3.17 -11.36 -32.81
N ARG A 568 -2.84 -12.49 -33.40
CA ARG A 568 -1.62 -12.63 -34.24
C ARG A 568 -1.62 -11.70 -35.47
N ASP A 569 -2.80 -11.49 -36.06
CA ASP A 569 -2.94 -10.60 -37.22
C ASP A 569 -2.72 -9.14 -36.82
N VAL A 570 -3.26 -8.72 -35.68
CA VAL A 570 -3.09 -7.36 -35.13
C VAL A 570 -1.64 -7.12 -34.66
N ILE A 571 -1.00 -8.10 -34.05
CA ILE A 571 0.40 -8.00 -33.64
C ILE A 571 1.32 -8.00 -34.87
N GLY A 572 1.06 -8.85 -35.84
CA GLY A 572 1.90 -9.06 -37.02
C GLY A 572 3.22 -9.75 -36.71
N LYS A 573 3.95 -10.15 -37.78
CA LYS A 573 5.24 -10.82 -37.62
C LYS A 573 6.25 -9.98 -36.87
N GLY A 574 6.70 -10.45 -35.71
CA GLY A 574 7.63 -9.73 -34.83
C GLY A 574 7.09 -8.39 -34.31
N GLY A 575 5.76 -8.21 -34.24
CA GLY A 575 5.13 -6.99 -33.76
C GLY A 575 5.10 -5.82 -34.76
N ALA A 576 5.31 -6.07 -36.04
CA ALA A 576 5.41 -5.02 -37.06
C ALA A 576 4.10 -4.24 -37.26
N VAL A 577 2.94 -4.93 -37.24
CA VAL A 577 1.63 -4.32 -37.49
C VAL A 577 1.25 -3.41 -36.32
N ILE A 578 1.36 -3.91 -35.09
CA ILE A 578 1.00 -3.12 -33.91
C ILE A 578 1.92 -1.91 -33.72
N ARG A 579 3.22 -2.03 -34.07
CA ARG A 579 4.13 -0.88 -34.04
C ARG A 579 3.76 0.17 -35.07
N ALA A 580 3.48 -0.23 -36.29
CA ALA A 580 3.03 0.70 -37.35
C ALA A 580 1.71 1.39 -36.96
N LEU A 581 0.74 0.62 -36.43
CA LEU A 581 -0.51 1.19 -35.91
C LEU A 581 -0.25 2.25 -34.84
N THR A 582 0.57 1.92 -33.83
CA THR A 582 0.91 2.83 -32.73
C THR A 582 1.60 4.12 -33.21
N GLU A 583 2.58 3.99 -34.13
CA GLU A 583 3.33 5.12 -34.67
C GLU A 583 2.45 6.03 -35.56
N GLU A 584 1.68 5.45 -36.48
CA GLU A 584 0.87 6.19 -37.44
C GLU A 584 -0.34 6.88 -36.81
N THR A 585 -0.97 6.25 -35.81
CA THR A 585 -2.13 6.83 -35.10
C THR A 585 -1.70 7.68 -33.91
N GLY A 586 -0.46 7.54 -33.41
CA GLY A 586 0.00 8.21 -32.20
C GLY A 586 -0.76 7.75 -30.94
N THR A 587 -1.27 6.51 -30.94
CA THR A 587 -1.99 5.90 -29.82
C THR A 587 -1.12 4.85 -29.11
N GLN A 588 -1.48 4.49 -27.89
CA GLN A 588 -0.93 3.30 -27.23
C GLN A 588 -1.95 2.17 -27.31
N ILE A 589 -1.54 1.00 -27.74
CA ILE A 589 -2.41 -0.16 -27.92
C ILE A 589 -1.89 -1.30 -27.07
N ASN A 590 -2.76 -1.85 -26.21
CA ASN A 590 -2.51 -3.06 -25.43
C ASN A 590 -3.48 -4.15 -25.83
N ILE A 591 -3.02 -5.42 -25.90
CA ILE A 591 -3.81 -6.58 -26.32
C ILE A 591 -3.67 -7.65 -25.26
N GLU A 592 -4.80 -8.10 -24.71
CA GLU A 592 -4.88 -9.19 -23.74
C GLU A 592 -5.12 -10.53 -24.46
N GLU A 593 -4.79 -11.64 -23.80
CA GLU A 593 -4.90 -12.99 -24.38
C GLU A 593 -6.34 -13.39 -24.70
N ASP A 594 -7.33 -12.79 -24.04
CA ASP A 594 -8.75 -13.03 -24.28
C ASP A 594 -9.33 -12.24 -25.48
N GLY A 595 -8.49 -11.47 -26.18
CA GLY A 595 -8.87 -10.63 -27.32
C GLY A 595 -9.35 -9.22 -26.93
N THR A 596 -9.25 -8.83 -25.68
CA THR A 596 -9.53 -7.45 -25.26
C THR A 596 -8.39 -6.54 -25.73
N ILE A 597 -8.74 -5.47 -26.45
CA ILE A 597 -7.80 -4.44 -26.91
C ILE A 597 -8.14 -3.12 -26.22
N THR A 598 -7.16 -2.55 -25.54
CA THR A 598 -7.26 -1.22 -24.94
C THR A 598 -6.42 -0.23 -25.78
N ILE A 599 -7.06 0.83 -26.26
CA ILE A 599 -6.44 1.92 -27.02
C ILE A 599 -6.44 3.16 -26.15
N ALA A 600 -5.27 3.70 -25.82
CA ALA A 600 -5.11 4.92 -25.05
C ALA A 600 -4.71 6.09 -25.96
N SER A 601 -5.44 7.20 -25.89
CA SER A 601 -5.16 8.43 -26.65
C SER A 601 -5.73 9.65 -25.95
N ASN A 602 -5.03 10.78 -26.09
CA ASN A 602 -5.54 12.09 -25.69
C ASN A 602 -6.37 12.76 -26.81
N ASP A 603 -6.51 12.09 -27.97
CA ASP A 603 -7.22 12.56 -29.15
C ASP A 603 -8.20 11.49 -29.61
N SER A 604 -9.50 11.81 -29.56
CA SER A 604 -10.57 10.88 -29.94
C SER A 604 -10.50 10.46 -31.40
N ALA A 605 -10.15 11.38 -32.33
CA ALA A 605 -10.06 11.07 -33.74
C ALA A 605 -8.95 10.03 -34.03
N LYS A 606 -7.82 10.12 -33.31
CA LYS A 606 -6.73 9.15 -33.40
C LYS A 606 -7.13 7.79 -32.85
N ALA A 607 -7.88 7.77 -31.77
CA ALA A 607 -8.38 6.53 -31.20
C ALA A 607 -9.40 5.85 -32.13
N ASP A 608 -10.29 6.61 -32.75
CA ASP A 608 -11.27 6.10 -33.69
C ASP A 608 -10.61 5.56 -34.97
N GLU A 609 -9.54 6.20 -35.44
CA GLU A 609 -8.73 5.70 -36.55
C GLU A 609 -8.04 4.36 -36.18
N ALA A 610 -7.47 4.26 -34.98
CA ALA A 610 -6.88 3.01 -34.49
C ALA A 610 -7.92 1.89 -34.40
N LYS A 611 -9.11 2.18 -33.85
CA LYS A 611 -10.23 1.21 -33.80
C LYS A 611 -10.64 0.76 -35.20
N ARG A 612 -10.80 1.70 -36.13
CA ARG A 612 -11.17 1.41 -37.51
C ARG A 612 -10.18 0.46 -38.16
N ARG A 613 -8.88 0.74 -38.04
CA ARG A 613 -7.83 -0.11 -38.62
C ARG A 613 -7.77 -1.50 -37.96
N ILE A 614 -7.93 -1.59 -36.66
CA ILE A 614 -7.98 -2.89 -35.98
C ILE A 614 -9.21 -3.67 -36.45
N ALA A 615 -10.37 -3.02 -36.56
CA ALA A 615 -11.58 -3.65 -37.06
C ALA A 615 -11.39 -4.16 -38.50
N GLU A 616 -10.70 -3.42 -39.36
CA GLU A 616 -10.38 -3.84 -40.73
C GLU A 616 -9.44 -5.07 -40.78
N ILE A 617 -8.41 -5.09 -39.92
CA ILE A 617 -7.47 -6.22 -39.81
C ILE A 617 -8.17 -7.49 -39.33
N THR A 618 -9.11 -7.33 -38.37
CA THR A 618 -9.80 -8.43 -37.70
C THR A 618 -11.12 -8.83 -38.40
N ALA A 619 -11.57 -8.05 -39.38
CA ALA A 619 -12.83 -8.31 -40.07
C ALA A 619 -12.86 -9.71 -40.69
N GLU A 620 -13.93 -10.42 -40.49
CA GLU A 620 -14.17 -11.73 -41.09
C GLU A 620 -15.22 -11.65 -42.19
N VAL A 621 -15.03 -12.53 -43.17
CA VAL A 621 -15.99 -12.63 -44.26
C VAL A 621 -17.19 -13.46 -43.79
N GLU A 622 -18.37 -12.85 -43.78
CA GLU A 622 -19.60 -13.47 -43.32
C GLU A 622 -20.32 -14.20 -44.43
N ILE A 623 -20.67 -15.47 -44.19
CA ILE A 623 -21.43 -16.31 -45.11
C ILE A 623 -22.82 -15.69 -45.32
N GLY A 624 -23.27 -15.60 -46.58
CA GLY A 624 -24.56 -15.02 -46.96
C GLY A 624 -24.56 -13.52 -47.17
N LYS A 625 -23.50 -12.81 -46.79
CA LYS A 625 -23.36 -11.35 -46.97
C LYS A 625 -22.87 -11.02 -48.38
N VAL A 626 -23.29 -9.86 -48.86
CA VAL A 626 -22.89 -9.31 -50.15
C VAL A 626 -21.73 -8.35 -49.97
N TYR A 627 -20.65 -8.57 -50.71
CA TYR A 627 -19.48 -7.71 -50.73
C TYR A 627 -19.33 -7.05 -52.12
N GLU A 628 -18.71 -5.92 -52.18
CA GLU A 628 -18.34 -5.21 -53.38
C GLU A 628 -16.82 -5.04 -53.39
N GLY A 629 -16.14 -5.59 -54.39
CA GLY A 629 -14.69 -5.53 -54.44
C GLY A 629 -14.11 -5.72 -55.84
N PRO A 630 -12.84 -5.34 -56.03
CA PRO A 630 -12.17 -5.46 -57.35
C PRO A 630 -11.78 -6.92 -57.63
N VAL A 631 -11.85 -7.26 -58.89
CA VAL A 631 -11.25 -8.52 -59.43
C VAL A 631 -9.74 -8.39 -59.37
N THR A 632 -9.10 -9.18 -58.50
CA THR A 632 -7.64 -9.13 -58.32
C THR A 632 -6.89 -9.98 -59.36
N LYS A 633 -7.51 -11.09 -59.77
CA LYS A 633 -6.91 -11.98 -60.75
C LYS A 633 -7.99 -12.80 -61.48
N ILE A 634 -7.80 -13.01 -62.78
CA ILE A 634 -8.62 -13.88 -63.59
C ILE A 634 -7.89 -15.21 -63.79
N LEU A 635 -8.63 -16.30 -63.61
CA LEU A 635 -8.18 -17.69 -63.76
C LEU A 635 -9.07 -18.41 -64.80
N ASP A 636 -8.60 -19.49 -65.38
CA ASP A 636 -9.39 -20.25 -66.40
C ASP A 636 -10.73 -20.76 -65.86
N PHE A 637 -10.78 -21.04 -64.53
CA PHE A 637 -11.97 -21.58 -63.88
C PHE A 637 -12.73 -20.58 -62.97
N GLY A 638 -12.33 -19.30 -62.96
CA GLY A 638 -12.96 -18.30 -62.14
C GLY A 638 -12.18 -17.03 -61.96
N ALA A 639 -12.56 -16.21 -61.00
CA ALA A 639 -11.87 -14.96 -60.68
C ALA A 639 -11.65 -14.84 -59.16
N LEU A 640 -10.56 -14.24 -58.73
CA LEU A 640 -10.33 -13.83 -57.35
C LEU A 640 -10.87 -12.41 -57.17
N ILE A 641 -11.71 -12.25 -56.17
CA ILE A 641 -12.31 -10.97 -55.81
C ILE A 641 -11.83 -10.56 -54.42
N ASN A 642 -11.27 -9.41 -54.29
CA ASN A 642 -10.88 -8.88 -52.98
C ASN A 642 -12.11 -8.41 -52.22
N LEU A 643 -12.40 -9.04 -51.08
CA LEU A 643 -13.59 -8.80 -50.26
C LEU A 643 -13.30 -7.82 -49.10
N LEU A 644 -12.14 -8.01 -48.48
CA LEU A 644 -11.63 -7.23 -47.40
C LEU A 644 -10.09 -7.11 -47.58
N PRO A 645 -9.43 -6.16 -46.93
CA PRO A 645 -7.98 -6.04 -46.98
C PRO A 645 -7.26 -7.37 -46.70
N GLY A 646 -6.55 -7.89 -47.69
CA GLY A 646 -5.82 -9.15 -47.58
C GLY A 646 -6.67 -10.44 -47.66
N LYS A 647 -7.97 -10.34 -47.99
CA LYS A 647 -8.89 -11.50 -48.11
C LYS A 647 -9.55 -11.56 -49.48
N ASP A 648 -9.14 -12.50 -50.25
CA ASP A 648 -9.71 -12.76 -51.55
C ASP A 648 -10.66 -13.95 -51.50
N GLY A 649 -11.75 -13.90 -52.24
CA GLY A 649 -12.69 -14.99 -52.43
C GLY A 649 -12.65 -15.47 -53.88
N LEU A 650 -12.91 -16.75 -54.08
CA LEU A 650 -12.98 -17.36 -55.42
C LEU A 650 -14.41 -17.31 -55.95
N LEU A 651 -14.62 -16.57 -57.03
CA LEU A 651 -15.80 -16.61 -57.84
C LEU A 651 -15.60 -17.63 -58.96
N HIS A 652 -16.15 -18.82 -58.79
CA HIS A 652 -16.05 -19.87 -59.81
C HIS A 652 -16.82 -19.51 -61.06
N ILE A 653 -16.37 -19.94 -62.25
CA ILE A 653 -16.99 -19.62 -63.55
C ILE A 653 -18.49 -19.92 -63.60
N SER A 654 -18.95 -21.00 -62.94
CA SER A 654 -20.36 -21.42 -62.87
C SER A 654 -21.23 -20.52 -61.93
N GLN A 655 -20.60 -19.59 -61.22
CA GLN A 655 -21.26 -18.68 -60.27
C GLN A 655 -21.29 -17.25 -60.74
N ILE A 656 -20.83 -16.96 -61.97
CA ILE A 656 -20.83 -15.64 -62.60
C ILE A 656 -22.21 -15.28 -63.08
N ALA A 657 -22.85 -16.11 -63.88
CA ALA A 657 -24.18 -15.88 -64.48
C ALA A 657 -25.06 -17.12 -64.49
N HIS A 658 -26.36 -16.97 -64.84
CA HIS A 658 -27.28 -18.09 -64.99
C HIS A 658 -27.09 -18.87 -66.28
N GLU A 659 -26.56 -18.21 -67.32
CA GLU A 659 -26.17 -18.82 -68.58
C GLU A 659 -24.79 -19.48 -68.50
N ARG A 660 -24.44 -20.29 -69.50
CA ARG A 660 -23.13 -20.98 -69.52
C ARG A 660 -22.05 -19.98 -69.94
N VAL A 661 -21.14 -19.70 -69.03
CA VAL A 661 -19.99 -18.84 -69.25
C VAL A 661 -18.87 -19.70 -69.88
N GLU A 662 -18.40 -19.34 -71.10
CA GLU A 662 -17.33 -20.08 -71.75
C GLU A 662 -15.94 -19.64 -71.32
N ARG A 663 -15.78 -18.29 -71.11
CA ARG A 663 -14.53 -17.70 -70.62
C ARG A 663 -14.84 -16.63 -69.62
N VAL A 664 -14.08 -16.64 -68.52
CA VAL A 664 -14.24 -15.66 -67.39
C VAL A 664 -13.94 -14.24 -67.91
N SER A 665 -12.99 -14.10 -68.83
CA SER A 665 -12.59 -12.80 -69.42
C SER A 665 -13.69 -12.11 -70.25
N ASP A 666 -14.75 -12.82 -70.69
CA ASP A 666 -15.86 -12.25 -71.44
C ASP A 666 -16.83 -11.49 -70.53
N TYR A 667 -16.82 -11.78 -69.22
CA TYR A 667 -17.68 -11.20 -68.20
C TYR A 667 -16.97 -10.30 -67.19
N LEU A 668 -15.69 -10.58 -66.90
CA LEU A 668 -14.93 -9.89 -65.87
C LEU A 668 -13.59 -9.39 -66.42
N LYS A 669 -13.14 -8.22 -65.89
CA LYS A 669 -11.79 -7.67 -66.15
C LYS A 669 -11.06 -7.47 -64.83
N GLU A 670 -9.75 -7.64 -64.83
CA GLU A 670 -8.93 -7.27 -63.66
C GLU A 670 -9.10 -5.80 -63.31
N GLY A 671 -9.25 -5.50 -62.02
CA GLY A 671 -9.58 -4.15 -61.55
C GLY A 671 -11.06 -3.77 -61.58
N GLN A 672 -11.92 -4.57 -62.19
CA GLN A 672 -13.36 -4.33 -62.25
C GLN A 672 -13.97 -4.53 -60.83
N ILE A 673 -14.77 -3.60 -60.35
CA ILE A 673 -15.50 -3.71 -59.09
C ILE A 673 -16.79 -4.52 -59.35
N VAL A 674 -16.97 -5.59 -58.59
CA VAL A 674 -18.14 -6.51 -58.74
C VAL A 674 -18.80 -6.77 -57.38
N LYS A 675 -20.12 -6.98 -57.42
CA LYS A 675 -20.90 -7.41 -56.26
C LYS A 675 -20.99 -8.91 -56.24
N VAL A 676 -20.60 -9.51 -55.10
CA VAL A 676 -20.60 -10.95 -54.92
C VAL A 676 -21.20 -11.34 -53.59
N LYS A 677 -21.94 -12.43 -53.52
CA LYS A 677 -22.46 -13.00 -52.32
C LYS A 677 -21.55 -14.13 -51.85
N VAL A 678 -21.22 -14.14 -50.58
CA VAL A 678 -20.45 -15.24 -49.96
C VAL A 678 -21.37 -16.41 -49.77
N MET A 679 -21.01 -17.53 -50.35
CA MET A 679 -21.78 -18.78 -50.31
C MET A 679 -21.31 -19.74 -49.22
N GLU A 680 -20.00 -19.89 -49.08
CA GLU A 680 -19.38 -20.84 -48.18
C GLU A 680 -17.93 -20.42 -47.89
N THR A 681 -17.45 -20.79 -46.70
CA THR A 681 -16.03 -20.74 -46.34
C THR A 681 -15.59 -22.15 -45.98
N ASP A 682 -14.56 -22.68 -46.63
CA ASP A 682 -14.06 -24.04 -46.35
C ASP A 682 -13.18 -24.07 -45.09
N GLU A 683 -12.87 -25.25 -44.59
CA GLU A 683 -12.03 -25.49 -43.40
C GLU A 683 -10.61 -24.89 -43.52
N LYS A 684 -10.18 -24.51 -44.72
CA LYS A 684 -8.91 -23.84 -44.99
C LYS A 684 -9.04 -22.34 -45.14
N GLY A 685 -10.22 -21.77 -44.83
CA GLY A 685 -10.49 -20.34 -44.90
C GLY A 685 -10.69 -19.81 -46.33
N ARG A 686 -10.87 -20.66 -47.35
CA ARG A 686 -11.11 -20.21 -48.74
C ARG A 686 -12.58 -19.88 -48.91
N VAL A 687 -12.88 -18.65 -49.36
CA VAL A 687 -14.22 -18.10 -49.52
C VAL A 687 -14.74 -18.38 -50.93
N LYS A 688 -15.90 -19.02 -51.05
CA LYS A 688 -16.60 -19.23 -52.31
C LYS A 688 -17.66 -18.17 -52.52
N LEU A 689 -17.65 -17.59 -53.72
CA LEU A 689 -18.48 -16.45 -54.08
C LEU A 689 -19.46 -16.80 -55.20
N SER A 690 -20.57 -16.02 -55.24
CA SER A 690 -21.53 -16.09 -56.32
C SER A 690 -22.04 -14.71 -56.69
N MET A 691 -21.95 -14.34 -57.95
CA MET A 691 -22.68 -13.24 -58.58
C MET A 691 -24.08 -13.68 -58.97
N LYS A 692 -24.20 -14.93 -59.44
CA LYS A 692 -25.46 -15.57 -59.84
C LYS A 692 -26.52 -15.51 -58.77
N ALA A 693 -26.14 -15.62 -57.52
CA ALA A 693 -27.07 -15.53 -56.36
C ALA A 693 -27.69 -14.13 -56.19
N LEU A 694 -27.17 -13.11 -56.87
CA LEU A 694 -27.64 -11.74 -56.85
C LEU A 694 -28.49 -11.37 -58.08
N LEU A 695 -28.51 -12.25 -59.10
CA LEU A 695 -29.27 -12.04 -60.33
C LEU A 695 -30.64 -12.71 -60.20
N ASP A 696 -31.68 -12.00 -60.70
CA ASP A 696 -33.00 -12.60 -60.77
C ASP A 696 -32.99 -13.83 -61.72
N ARG A 697 -33.66 -14.92 -61.33
CA ARG A 697 -33.83 -16.06 -62.19
C ARG A 697 -34.62 -15.64 -63.43
N PRO A 698 -34.15 -15.94 -64.67
CA PRO A 698 -34.95 -15.74 -65.85
C PRO A 698 -36.25 -16.56 -65.71
N ALA A 699 -37.38 -15.95 -66.02
CA ALA A 699 -38.70 -16.61 -65.98
C ALA A 699 -38.65 -17.85 -66.90
N GLN A 700 -38.90 -19.04 -66.32
CA GLN A 700 -39.13 -20.24 -67.10
C GLN A 700 -40.42 -20.05 -67.87
N ASN A 701 -40.34 -19.92 -69.23
CA ASN A 701 -41.51 -20.07 -70.10
C ASN A 701 -42.09 -21.47 -69.90
N GLN A 702 -43.20 -21.57 -69.25
CA GLN A 702 -44.06 -22.74 -69.33
C GLN A 702 -44.65 -22.74 -70.73
N GLU A 703 -44.06 -23.45 -71.64
CA GLU A 703 -44.75 -23.94 -72.83
C GLU A 703 -45.58 -25.18 -72.43
N HIS A 704 -46.89 -24.96 -72.51
CA HIS A 704 -47.88 -26.04 -72.54
C HIS A 704 -47.61 -26.98 -73.72
N ASN A 705 -47.54 -28.29 -73.48
CA ASN A 705 -48.24 -29.28 -74.24
C ASN A 705 -48.55 -30.48 -73.38
#